data_d1251934c8c8fdbbbf08ef536c092e33
#
_entry.id   d1251934c8c8fdbbbf08ef536c092e33
#
_cell.length_a   1.000
_cell.length_b   1.000
_cell.length_c   1.000
_cell.angle_alpha   90.00
_cell.angle_beta   90.00
_cell.angle_gamma   90.00
#
_symmetry.space_group_name_H-M   'P 1'
#
loop_
_entity.id
_entity.type
_entity.pdbx_description
1 polymer ?
#
loop_
_entity_poly.entity_id
_entity_poly.type
_entity_poly.pdbx_seq_one_letter_code
_entity_poly.pdbx_strand_id
1 'polypeptide(L)'
;MRALIKFIILPVLIIVFFWQSALAQEQRVIKIGISVDGPWRRNEGLLALLRKEIKDALSSQAEVRFPKVLTGDWTEEKIAALNDELLNDKNIDYVIGFGLLSSVDLASRKSFPKPVIAPVVIDPSHQKISFTSGTSGVKNLCYLIYPDTFERDIAQLKELVPFKKLVVIASRKYHRSLRKDDIPLEYRGKENGPEIVTLFYDNSADEVLSAIPKDADAVYLHMVPMPEEDFQKISQELIKRRLPSFSFLGEYDVRRGIMAAESPDIFPRMIRRIALNVQRISLGDDPGMLSVTFSPAQRLYINLKTAYAVGVSPKWNTLLEAELIQLDSTAIPGAQNLTLKTAVSRISEQNLEVLGKLQEMNAQAQNISIARSNLLPRIDFNASGLQIDKDRAASGYQPERRGTVDFSVRQVIFSEQAMANISIQSSLYDSKKDEFEVMRLNTISEGSKLYLNFLRTKKLFYILLDNLRLMRQNLEIAAIRQSTGSAGPEEKLRWEAEIADLRKTAMEVQSQMNQVQLALKQVMNIPLIYSVNVADVSLDDPEMIISNGKIRSYLEDPVSFDLMTDFLVQEGIKSSKEISQINSVMDAQNRNLTSIRYSFYTPTIAAFASYSNTFYKSRISQPFQLSSIPAPPSSIPVEFPAYMGQLFSMVSPSLPDNNDWSVGLQLSLNISDGFATSYSEQKAVSELNQLDYQKKSVAEKIALRIRYEMETLKAAYFGIQQSKIEQEAAQKTLKIVTDAYSRGALSILNLMDAQASALRADQISVNAYYDLLIGYMQLQRAIGKYDLFLTPEERSQITGGLINFIESKARR
;
A
#
# COMPACT_ATOMS: atom_id res chain seq x y z
N MET A 1 -73.02 59.47 -4.20
CA MET A 1 -71.97 60.18 -3.49
C MET A 1 -71.39 59.37 -2.25
N ARG A 2 -72.23 58.67 -1.46
CA ARG A 2 -71.75 57.88 -0.30
C ARG A 2 -70.98 56.55 -0.63
N ALA A 3 -71.19 56.00 -1.81
CA ALA A 3 -70.46 54.76 -2.24
C ALA A 3 -69.08 55.06 -2.83
N LEU A 4 -68.80 56.20 -3.37
CA LEU A 4 -67.50 56.59 -3.96
C LEU A 4 -66.45 56.95 -2.90
N ILE A 5 -66.86 57.36 -1.73
CA ILE A 5 -65.98 57.72 -0.62
C ILE A 5 -65.42 56.51 0.08
N LYS A 6 -66.14 55.36 0.10
CA LYS A 6 -65.62 54.12 0.73
C LYS A 6 -64.63 53.33 -0.14
N PHE A 7 -64.61 53.55 -1.45
CA PHE A 7 -63.71 52.84 -2.38
C PHE A 7 -62.37 53.49 -2.60
N ILE A 8 -62.24 54.81 -2.30
CA ILE A 8 -61.04 55.59 -2.51
C ILE A 8 -60.30 55.87 -1.20
N ILE A 9 -60.97 56.07 -0.10
CA ILE A 9 -60.37 56.48 1.17
C ILE A 9 -59.83 55.29 1.94
N LEU A 10 -60.41 54.08 1.83
CA LEU A 10 -59.95 52.91 2.53
C LEU A 10 -58.62 52.34 1.97
N PRO A 11 -58.39 52.23 0.66
CA PRO A 11 -57.11 51.79 0.13
C PRO A 11 -56.00 52.84 0.33
N VAL A 12 -56.34 54.16 0.34
CA VAL A 12 -55.35 55.22 0.60
C VAL A 12 -54.90 55.19 2.08
N LEU A 13 -55.85 54.95 3.01
CA LEU A 13 -55.52 54.79 4.45
C LEU A 13 -54.71 53.53 4.70
N ILE A 14 -54.94 52.43 3.96
CA ILE A 14 -54.15 51.20 4.06
C ILE A 14 -52.72 51.38 3.49
N ILE A 15 -52.60 52.10 2.36
CA ILE A 15 -51.31 52.49 1.75
C ILE A 15 -50.50 53.41 2.65
N VAL A 16 -51.14 54.38 3.30
CA VAL A 16 -50.52 55.28 4.27
C VAL A 16 -50.13 54.55 5.56
N PHE A 17 -50.92 53.59 6.01
CA PHE A 17 -50.54 52.74 7.14
C PHE A 17 -49.37 51.74 6.82
N PHE A 18 -49.29 51.23 5.58
CA PHE A 18 -48.14 50.47 5.11
C PHE A 18 -46.93 51.38 4.83
N TRP A 19 -47.10 52.62 4.47
CA TRP A 19 -46.02 53.58 4.32
C TRP A 19 -45.49 54.11 5.65
N GLN A 20 -46.33 54.23 6.71
CA GLN A 20 -45.83 54.54 8.05
C GLN A 20 -45.15 53.40 8.74
N SER A 21 -45.40 52.15 8.38
CA SER A 21 -44.64 50.99 8.87
C SER A 21 -43.36 50.74 8.06
N ALA A 22 -43.15 51.47 6.95
CA ALA A 22 -41.91 51.48 6.18
C ALA A 22 -40.97 52.68 6.49
N LEU A 23 -41.30 53.43 7.56
CA LEU A 23 -40.36 54.40 8.13
C LEU A 23 -39.25 53.58 8.80
N ALA A 24 -38.08 53.65 8.22
CA ALA A 24 -36.82 53.08 8.61
C ALA A 24 -36.75 52.88 10.13
N GLN A 25 -36.84 51.63 10.55
CA GLN A 25 -36.28 51.22 11.83
C GLN A 25 -34.80 51.57 11.74
N GLU A 26 -34.34 52.64 12.35
CA GLU A 26 -32.92 52.97 12.47
C GLU A 26 -32.24 51.71 12.99
N GLN A 27 -31.52 51.05 12.12
CA GLN A 27 -30.90 49.79 12.46
C GLN A 27 -29.94 50.09 13.59
N ARG A 28 -30.24 49.58 14.78
CA ARG A 28 -29.40 49.77 15.97
C ARG A 28 -27.96 49.41 15.64
N VAL A 29 -27.06 50.36 15.82
CA VAL A 29 -25.62 50.13 15.60
C VAL A 29 -24.96 49.73 16.91
N ILE A 30 -24.37 48.54 16.96
CA ILE A 30 -23.60 48.06 18.12
C ILE A 30 -22.10 48.18 17.81
N LYS A 31 -21.37 48.88 18.66
CA LYS A 31 -19.93 49.13 18.51
C LYS A 31 -19.14 48.30 19.52
N ILE A 32 -18.31 47.42 19.05
CA ILE A 32 -17.54 46.48 19.87
C ILE A 32 -16.07 46.83 19.82
N GLY A 33 -15.46 47.02 21.00
CA GLY A 33 -14.02 47.16 21.17
C GLY A 33 -13.38 45.77 21.54
N ILE A 34 -12.24 45.47 20.98
CA ILE A 34 -11.53 44.21 21.23
C ILE A 34 -10.12 44.54 21.71
N SER A 35 -9.68 43.89 22.82
CA SER A 35 -8.28 43.85 23.25
C SER A 35 -7.71 42.45 23.00
N VAL A 36 -6.47 42.39 22.51
CA VAL A 36 -5.74 41.18 22.19
C VAL A 36 -4.41 41.18 22.92
N ASP A 37 -3.98 40.05 23.46
CA ASP A 37 -2.81 39.97 24.34
C ASP A 37 -1.49 40.41 23.69
N GLY A 38 -1.29 40.05 22.42
CA GLY A 38 -0.08 40.42 21.68
C GLY A 38 -0.11 39.91 20.23
N PRO A 39 0.93 40.21 19.44
CA PRO A 39 0.99 39.83 18.04
C PRO A 39 1.17 38.33 17.91
N TRP A 40 0.11 37.66 17.42
CA TRP A 40 0.13 36.23 17.09
C TRP A 40 -0.50 36.04 15.70
N ARG A 41 0.20 35.34 14.79
CA ARG A 41 -0.23 35.14 13.40
C ARG A 41 -1.66 34.60 13.29
N ARG A 42 -2.06 33.75 14.25
CA ARG A 42 -3.40 33.17 14.30
C ARG A 42 -4.50 34.20 14.60
N ASN A 43 -4.16 35.31 15.28
CA ASN A 43 -5.13 36.32 15.68
C ASN A 43 -5.90 36.89 14.50
N GLU A 44 -5.29 37.14 13.35
CA GLU A 44 -5.98 37.69 12.18
C GLU A 44 -7.15 36.81 11.73
N GLY A 45 -6.91 35.49 11.59
CA GLY A 45 -7.96 34.54 11.20
C GLY A 45 -9.03 34.39 12.28
N LEU A 46 -8.64 34.35 13.56
CA LEU A 46 -9.59 34.26 14.68
C LEU A 46 -10.43 35.52 14.84
N LEU A 47 -9.86 36.70 14.68
CA LEU A 47 -10.59 37.98 14.72
C LEU A 47 -11.51 38.10 13.51
N ALA A 48 -11.11 37.68 12.32
CA ALA A 48 -11.99 37.65 11.15
C ALA A 48 -13.20 36.73 11.39
N LEU A 49 -12.98 35.55 11.96
CA LEU A 49 -14.04 34.62 12.33
C LEU A 49 -14.94 35.19 13.42
N LEU A 50 -14.37 35.81 14.47
CA LEU A 50 -15.13 36.43 15.55
C LEU A 50 -16.03 37.54 15.00
N ARG A 51 -15.51 38.40 14.14
CA ARG A 51 -16.30 39.48 13.51
C ARG A 51 -17.42 38.93 12.64
N LYS A 52 -17.17 37.86 11.90
CA LYS A 52 -18.17 37.19 11.06
C LYS A 52 -19.28 36.58 11.93
N GLU A 53 -18.95 35.75 12.90
CA GLU A 53 -19.93 35.06 13.74
C GLU A 53 -20.79 36.06 14.53
N ILE A 54 -20.23 37.17 15.04
CA ILE A 54 -21.01 38.21 15.72
C ILE A 54 -21.94 38.94 14.74
N LYS A 55 -21.48 39.29 13.54
CA LYS A 55 -22.31 39.90 12.50
C LYS A 55 -23.45 38.98 12.10
N ASP A 56 -23.15 37.70 11.87
CA ASP A 56 -24.14 36.71 11.46
C ASP A 56 -25.20 36.50 12.58
N ALA A 57 -24.79 36.43 13.84
CA ALA A 57 -25.69 36.27 15.00
C ALA A 57 -26.62 37.46 15.20
N LEU A 58 -26.19 38.67 14.85
CA LEU A 58 -26.96 39.93 15.03
C LEU A 58 -27.56 40.46 13.73
N SER A 59 -27.42 39.79 12.60
CA SER A 59 -27.79 40.24 11.25
C SER A 59 -29.25 40.73 11.15
N SER A 60 -30.16 40.14 11.92
CA SER A 60 -31.58 40.54 11.94
C SER A 60 -31.92 41.63 12.97
N GLN A 61 -30.98 42.03 13.84
CA GLN A 61 -31.25 42.86 15.02
C GLN A 61 -30.51 44.19 15.03
N ALA A 62 -29.24 44.21 14.56
CA ALA A 62 -28.38 45.38 14.59
C ALA A 62 -27.25 45.33 13.55
N GLU A 63 -26.76 46.47 13.12
CA GLU A 63 -25.48 46.60 12.43
C GLU A 63 -24.34 46.53 13.45
N VAL A 64 -23.34 45.68 13.20
CA VAL A 64 -22.20 45.56 14.10
C VAL A 64 -20.95 46.17 13.51
N ARG A 65 -20.32 47.08 14.27
CA ARG A 65 -19.07 47.76 13.93
C ARG A 65 -18.00 47.46 14.98
N PHE A 66 -16.76 47.36 14.51
CA PHE A 66 -15.58 47.12 15.37
C PHE A 66 -14.61 48.30 15.24
N PRO A 67 -14.88 49.44 15.93
CA PRO A 67 -14.14 50.69 15.75
C PRO A 67 -12.72 50.62 16.27
N LYS A 68 -12.49 49.79 17.31
CA LYS A 68 -11.16 49.61 17.88
C LYS A 68 -10.80 48.14 18.11
N VAL A 69 -9.64 47.73 17.63
CA VAL A 69 -9.00 46.45 17.97
C VAL A 69 -7.59 46.81 18.43
N LEU A 70 -7.35 46.63 19.70
CA LEU A 70 -6.08 47.04 20.34
C LEU A 70 -5.24 45.78 20.64
N THR A 71 -3.98 45.81 20.23
CA THR A 71 -3.05 44.71 20.44
C THR A 71 -1.99 45.05 21.45
N GLY A 72 -1.84 44.22 22.48
CA GLY A 72 -0.82 44.35 23.51
C GLY A 72 0.54 43.87 23.05
N ASP A 73 1.44 43.75 24.01
CA ASP A 73 2.83 43.30 23.86
C ASP A 73 3.14 42.10 24.77
N TRP A 74 2.12 41.37 25.18
CA TRP A 74 2.21 40.26 26.13
C TRP A 74 2.58 40.69 27.56
N THR A 75 2.38 41.94 27.95
CA THR A 75 2.56 42.42 29.32
C THR A 75 1.23 42.76 29.99
N GLU A 76 1.11 42.47 31.29
CA GLU A 76 -0.11 42.71 32.06
C GLU A 76 -0.41 44.24 32.15
N GLU A 77 0.62 45.05 32.30
CA GLU A 77 0.50 46.50 32.41
C GLU A 77 -0.06 47.12 31.12
N LYS A 78 0.43 46.68 29.98
CA LYS A 78 -0.05 47.16 28.68
C LYS A 78 -1.49 46.75 28.43
N ILE A 79 -1.80 45.49 28.74
CA ILE A 79 -3.17 44.98 28.59
C ILE A 79 -4.16 45.69 29.49
N ALA A 80 -3.82 45.94 30.75
CA ALA A 80 -4.66 46.70 31.67
C ALA A 80 -4.96 48.09 31.11
N ALA A 81 -3.95 48.83 30.59
CA ALA A 81 -4.11 50.12 29.97
C ALA A 81 -5.02 50.07 28.72
N LEU A 82 -4.86 49.04 27.85
CA LEU A 82 -5.75 48.87 26.69
C LEU A 82 -7.20 48.57 27.08
N ASN A 83 -7.42 47.75 28.09
CA ASN A 83 -8.75 47.47 28.63
C ASN A 83 -9.38 48.71 29.26
N ASP A 84 -8.59 49.55 29.97
CA ASP A 84 -9.07 50.84 30.50
C ASP A 84 -9.46 51.79 29.37
N GLU A 85 -8.66 51.88 28.29
CA GLU A 85 -9.00 52.66 27.09
C GLU A 85 -10.37 52.26 26.53
N LEU A 86 -10.60 50.95 26.32
CA LEU A 86 -11.86 50.42 25.75
C LEU A 86 -13.04 50.64 26.69
N LEU A 87 -12.88 50.44 27.99
CA LEU A 87 -13.93 50.63 28.97
C LEU A 87 -14.37 52.10 29.10
N ASN A 88 -13.44 53.03 28.98
CA ASN A 88 -13.68 54.48 29.12
C ASN A 88 -14.12 55.15 27.78
N ASP A 89 -13.98 54.48 26.62
CA ASP A 89 -14.36 55.04 25.34
C ASP A 89 -15.88 55.07 25.15
N LYS A 90 -16.46 56.27 25.11
CA LYS A 90 -17.91 56.48 24.92
C LYS A 90 -18.44 55.98 23.56
N ASN A 91 -17.56 55.71 22.58
CA ASN A 91 -17.93 55.23 21.27
C ASN A 91 -17.96 53.68 21.20
N ILE A 92 -17.76 52.97 22.31
CA ILE A 92 -17.79 51.55 22.41
C ILE A 92 -18.94 51.11 23.32
N ASP A 93 -19.78 50.17 22.87
CA ASP A 93 -20.92 49.66 23.60
C ASP A 93 -20.56 48.38 24.38
N TYR A 94 -19.75 47.50 23.77
CA TYR A 94 -19.28 46.24 24.36
C TYR A 94 -17.77 46.07 24.27
N VAL A 95 -17.15 45.44 25.24
CA VAL A 95 -15.71 45.13 25.28
C VAL A 95 -15.49 43.66 25.29
N ILE A 96 -14.63 43.13 24.41
CA ILE A 96 -14.20 41.73 24.35
C ILE A 96 -12.71 41.66 24.62
N GLY A 97 -12.30 40.99 25.70
CA GLY A 97 -10.89 40.73 25.99
C GLY A 97 -10.43 39.40 25.36
N PHE A 98 -10.01 39.46 24.08
CA PHE A 98 -9.70 38.27 23.29
C PHE A 98 -8.27 37.78 23.50
N GLY A 99 -8.04 37.07 24.61
CA GLY A 99 -6.79 36.50 25.04
C GLY A 99 -6.83 36.14 26.53
N LEU A 100 -5.81 35.43 27.03
CA LEU A 100 -5.76 35.04 28.44
C LEU A 100 -5.52 36.23 29.35
N LEU A 101 -4.51 37.05 29.03
CA LEU A 101 -4.16 38.22 29.84
C LEU A 101 -5.30 39.26 29.86
N SER A 102 -5.86 39.55 28.69
CA SER A 102 -7.00 40.47 28.55
C SER A 102 -8.22 39.93 29.31
N SER A 103 -8.50 38.63 29.23
CA SER A 103 -9.64 38.05 29.93
C SER A 103 -9.46 38.04 31.43
N VAL A 104 -8.27 37.71 31.93
CA VAL A 104 -7.98 37.67 33.36
C VAL A 104 -8.01 39.07 33.98
N ASP A 105 -7.43 40.07 33.33
CA ASP A 105 -7.50 41.47 33.76
C ASP A 105 -8.97 41.91 33.88
N LEU A 106 -9.76 41.74 32.81
CA LEU A 106 -11.18 42.10 32.83
C LEU A 106 -11.96 41.31 33.89
N ALA A 107 -11.83 40.01 33.91
CA ALA A 107 -12.60 39.15 34.81
C ALA A 107 -12.27 39.34 36.31
N SER A 108 -11.09 39.89 36.66
CA SER A 108 -10.68 40.20 38.02
C SER A 108 -11.24 41.53 38.58
N ARG A 109 -11.82 42.37 37.70
CA ARG A 109 -12.42 43.65 38.08
C ARG A 109 -13.82 43.46 38.69
N LYS A 110 -14.24 44.37 39.59
CA LYS A 110 -15.49 44.21 40.39
C LYS A 110 -16.67 45.01 39.79
N SER A 111 -16.45 45.97 38.89
CA SER A 111 -17.53 46.79 38.33
C SER A 111 -17.21 47.22 36.90
N PHE A 112 -18.24 47.31 36.07
CA PHE A 112 -18.08 47.64 34.64
C PHE A 112 -19.12 48.67 34.22
N PRO A 113 -18.71 49.76 33.51
CA PRO A 113 -19.63 50.78 33.00
C PRO A 113 -20.48 50.30 31.83
N LYS A 114 -20.04 49.20 31.15
CA LYS A 114 -20.66 48.63 29.96
C LYS A 114 -20.42 47.12 29.94
N PRO A 115 -21.19 46.35 29.11
CA PRO A 115 -21.02 44.92 28.98
C PRO A 115 -19.61 44.50 28.54
N VAL A 116 -19.08 43.49 29.21
CA VAL A 116 -17.75 42.90 29.02
C VAL A 116 -17.85 41.41 28.80
N ILE A 117 -17.12 40.86 27.85
CA ILE A 117 -16.94 39.43 27.61
C ILE A 117 -15.45 39.08 27.71
N ALA A 118 -15.11 38.21 28.64
CA ALA A 118 -13.76 37.73 28.88
C ALA A 118 -13.70 36.21 28.55
N PRO A 119 -13.39 35.80 27.31
CA PRO A 119 -13.62 34.44 26.83
C PRO A 119 -12.62 33.40 27.34
N VAL A 120 -11.51 33.78 28.00
CA VAL A 120 -10.46 32.85 28.42
C VAL A 120 -10.14 33.02 29.93
N VAL A 121 -10.89 32.33 30.77
CA VAL A 121 -10.60 32.17 32.21
C VAL A 121 -10.30 30.68 32.43
N ILE A 122 -9.18 30.32 33.05
CA ILE A 122 -8.77 28.93 33.20
C ILE A 122 -9.25 28.34 34.52
N ASP A 123 -8.96 28.99 35.62
CA ASP A 123 -9.37 28.60 36.96
C ASP A 123 -9.80 29.82 37.76
N PRO A 124 -11.12 30.07 37.89
CA PRO A 124 -11.62 31.22 38.63
C PRO A 124 -11.12 31.27 40.07
N SER A 125 -10.97 30.12 40.75
CA SER A 125 -10.56 30.05 42.16
C SER A 125 -9.12 30.49 42.34
N HIS A 126 -8.23 29.95 41.56
CA HIS A 126 -6.81 30.31 41.61
C HIS A 126 -6.55 31.74 41.09
N GLN A 127 -7.29 32.15 40.04
CA GLN A 127 -7.19 33.49 39.47
C GLN A 127 -7.90 34.58 40.33
N LYS A 128 -8.58 34.21 41.41
CA LYS A 128 -9.36 35.08 42.28
C LYS A 128 -10.46 35.85 41.55
N ILE A 129 -11.11 35.19 40.59
CA ILE A 129 -12.23 35.71 39.81
C ILE A 129 -13.54 35.31 40.46
N SER A 130 -14.54 36.22 40.46
CA SER A 130 -15.84 35.95 41.01
C SER A 130 -16.58 34.85 40.25
N PHE A 131 -17.08 33.85 40.95
CA PHE A 131 -17.82 32.71 40.43
C PHE A 131 -18.98 32.39 41.40
N THR A 132 -20.21 32.48 40.89
CA THR A 132 -21.43 32.26 41.70
C THR A 132 -22.41 31.38 40.90
N SER A 133 -22.61 30.14 41.37
CA SER A 133 -23.61 29.22 40.80
C SER A 133 -23.60 29.10 39.28
N GLY A 134 -22.38 28.98 38.69
CA GLY A 134 -22.23 28.80 37.23
C GLY A 134 -22.28 30.10 36.41
N THR A 135 -22.27 31.27 37.05
CA THR A 135 -22.23 32.59 36.42
C THR A 135 -21.12 33.45 37.04
N SER A 136 -20.81 34.61 36.45
CA SER A 136 -19.84 35.54 37.04
C SER A 136 -20.38 36.17 38.34
N GLY A 137 -21.71 36.39 38.46
CA GLY A 137 -22.35 37.12 39.52
C GLY A 137 -22.01 38.62 39.55
N VAL A 138 -21.28 39.14 38.60
CA VAL A 138 -20.84 40.54 38.47
C VAL A 138 -21.62 41.21 37.37
N LYS A 139 -22.34 42.27 37.68
CA LYS A 139 -23.12 43.04 36.71
C LYS A 139 -22.23 43.47 35.50
N ASN A 140 -22.74 43.29 34.30
CA ASN A 140 -22.06 43.61 33.07
C ASN A 140 -20.82 42.75 32.75
N LEU A 141 -20.52 41.67 33.48
CA LEU A 141 -19.38 40.78 33.20
C LEU A 141 -19.86 39.38 32.81
N CYS A 142 -19.51 38.94 31.63
CA CYS A 142 -19.57 37.53 31.22
C CYS A 142 -18.16 37.02 30.91
N TYR A 143 -17.82 35.85 31.39
CA TYR A 143 -16.60 35.17 31.00
C TYR A 143 -16.87 33.70 30.66
N LEU A 144 -15.89 33.02 30.04
CA LEU A 144 -15.96 31.59 29.76
C LEU A 144 -14.79 30.90 30.45
N ILE A 145 -15.11 29.79 31.16
CA ILE A 145 -14.10 28.97 31.82
C ILE A 145 -13.54 27.97 30.81
N TYR A 146 -12.28 28.11 30.52
CA TYR A 146 -11.51 27.12 29.77
C TYR A 146 -10.90 26.12 30.76
N PRO A 147 -11.30 24.84 30.76
CA PRO A 147 -10.79 23.89 31.74
C PRO A 147 -9.29 23.66 31.56
N ASP A 148 -8.55 23.62 32.66
CA ASP A 148 -7.18 23.13 32.67
C ASP A 148 -7.17 21.63 32.35
N THR A 149 -6.48 21.26 31.28
CA THR A 149 -6.46 19.87 30.80
C THR A 149 -5.16 19.15 31.11
N PHE A 150 -4.24 19.79 31.82
CA PHE A 150 -2.87 19.31 32.02
C PHE A 150 -2.78 17.87 32.54
N GLU A 151 -3.45 17.54 33.63
CA GLU A 151 -3.42 16.20 34.22
C GLU A 151 -3.96 15.13 33.27
N ARG A 152 -5.05 15.44 32.60
CA ARG A 152 -5.67 14.57 31.62
C ARG A 152 -4.76 14.36 30.41
N ASP A 153 -4.19 15.41 29.87
CA ASP A 153 -3.29 15.38 28.71
C ASP A 153 -2.04 14.56 29.02
N ILE A 154 -1.49 14.65 30.23
CA ILE A 154 -0.36 13.84 30.70
C ILE A 154 -0.77 12.37 30.82
N ALA A 155 -1.96 12.06 31.32
CA ALA A 155 -2.47 10.70 31.38
C ALA A 155 -2.61 10.09 29.97
N GLN A 156 -3.14 10.86 29.01
CA GLN A 156 -3.25 10.44 27.63
C GLN A 156 -1.88 10.26 26.95
N LEU A 157 -0.95 11.17 27.18
CA LEU A 157 0.42 11.03 26.69
C LEU A 157 1.07 9.76 27.24
N LYS A 158 0.84 9.42 28.50
CA LYS A 158 1.39 8.23 29.14
C LYS A 158 0.80 6.93 28.57
N GLU A 159 -0.43 6.96 28.11
CA GLU A 159 -1.03 5.83 27.37
C GLU A 159 -0.43 5.61 25.99
N LEU A 160 -0.02 6.70 25.32
CA LEU A 160 0.62 6.66 24.01
C LEU A 160 2.09 6.24 24.12
N VAL A 161 2.80 6.76 25.12
CA VAL A 161 4.25 6.60 25.28
C VAL A 161 4.60 6.46 26.75
N PRO A 162 5.29 5.40 27.17
CA PRO A 162 5.85 5.35 28.52
C PRO A 162 6.97 6.37 28.67
N PHE A 163 6.89 7.24 29.69
CA PHE A 163 7.94 8.20 30.00
C PHE A 163 8.17 8.29 31.52
N LYS A 164 9.42 8.60 31.89
CA LYS A 164 9.83 8.85 33.27
C LYS A 164 10.15 10.33 33.50
N LYS A 165 10.70 11.00 32.48
CA LYS A 165 11.05 12.42 32.51
C LYS A 165 10.32 13.18 31.41
N LEU A 166 9.41 14.08 31.85
CA LEU A 166 8.64 14.95 30.98
C LEU A 166 9.17 16.38 31.02
N VAL A 167 9.45 16.95 29.86
CA VAL A 167 9.74 18.38 29.73
C VAL A 167 8.46 19.13 29.39
N VAL A 168 8.13 20.14 30.18
CA VAL A 168 7.01 21.04 29.92
C VAL A 168 7.54 22.37 29.45
N ILE A 169 7.17 22.77 28.23
CA ILE A 169 7.50 24.09 27.69
C ILE A 169 6.29 24.99 27.95
N ALA A 170 6.48 26.07 28.70
CA ALA A 170 5.42 26.99 29.09
C ALA A 170 5.81 28.46 28.78
N SER A 171 4.81 29.34 28.66
CA SER A 171 5.07 30.80 28.59
C SER A 171 5.15 31.38 30.01
N ARG A 172 6.26 32.01 30.36
CA ARG A 172 6.45 32.67 31.66
C ARG A 172 5.36 33.71 31.93
N LYS A 173 4.96 34.46 30.91
CA LYS A 173 3.94 35.52 30.99
C LYS A 173 2.56 34.93 31.32
N TYR A 174 2.16 33.86 30.64
CA TYR A 174 0.88 33.17 30.92
C TYR A 174 0.90 32.44 32.25
N HIS A 175 2.02 31.86 32.62
CA HIS A 175 2.17 31.14 33.87
C HIS A 175 1.96 32.07 35.09
N ARG A 176 2.47 33.31 35.06
CA ARG A 176 2.24 34.33 36.11
C ARG A 176 0.77 34.70 36.21
N SER A 177 0.06 34.88 35.08
CA SER A 177 -1.37 35.22 35.06
C SER A 177 -2.26 34.11 35.60
N LEU A 178 -1.80 32.86 35.56
CA LEU A 178 -2.49 31.74 36.21
C LEU A 178 -2.32 31.72 37.74
N ARG A 179 -1.46 32.59 38.29
CA ARG A 179 -1.10 32.64 39.71
C ARG A 179 -0.67 31.30 40.29
N LYS A 180 -0.13 30.45 39.47
CA LYS A 180 0.51 29.17 39.82
C LYS A 180 2.01 29.39 39.85
N ASP A 181 2.64 29.41 41.00
CA ASP A 181 4.10 29.53 41.11
C ASP A 181 4.80 28.25 40.66
N ASP A 182 4.08 27.14 40.57
CA ASP A 182 4.56 25.85 40.07
C ASP A 182 3.49 25.16 39.20
N ILE A 183 3.90 24.41 38.20
CA ILE A 183 3.07 23.43 37.49
C ILE A 183 2.64 22.35 38.49
N PRO A 184 1.43 21.83 38.42
CA PRO A 184 0.67 21.27 39.59
C PRO A 184 1.51 20.44 40.56
N LEU A 185 1.59 20.90 41.79
CA LEU A 185 2.20 20.22 42.93
C LEU A 185 1.64 18.79 43.14
N GLU A 186 0.44 18.49 42.64
CA GLU A 186 -0.22 17.18 42.78
C GLU A 186 0.53 16.05 42.04
N TYR A 187 1.29 16.38 41.00
CA TYR A 187 2.12 15.37 40.32
C TYR A 187 3.45 15.11 41.06
N ARG A 188 3.94 16.06 41.88
CA ARG A 188 5.16 15.89 42.71
C ARG A 188 4.97 14.96 43.90
N GLY A 189 3.74 14.66 44.31
CA GLY A 189 3.41 13.92 45.53
C GLY A 189 2.99 12.47 45.36
N LYS A 190 2.87 11.97 44.12
CA LYS A 190 2.56 10.53 43.89
C LYS A 190 3.87 9.75 43.86
N GLU A 191 4.09 8.87 44.84
CA GLU A 191 5.14 7.82 44.78
C GLU A 191 5.00 7.13 43.41
N ASN A 192 6.07 7.24 42.55
CA ASN A 192 6.14 6.77 41.18
C ASN A 192 5.56 7.69 40.05
N GLY A 193 5.35 8.99 40.31
CA GLY A 193 5.05 9.95 39.22
C GLY A 193 6.26 10.26 38.33
N PRO A 194 6.06 10.74 37.08
CA PRO A 194 7.17 11.17 36.24
C PRO A 194 7.87 12.41 36.81
N GLU A 195 9.18 12.51 36.58
CA GLU A 195 9.92 13.73 36.82
C GLU A 195 9.49 14.81 35.79
N ILE A 196 9.07 15.99 36.28
CA ILE A 196 8.64 17.10 35.40
C ILE A 196 9.69 18.20 35.47
N VAL A 197 10.22 18.57 34.31
CA VAL A 197 11.15 19.67 34.11
C VAL A 197 10.43 20.78 33.35
N THR A 198 10.22 21.94 33.98
CA THR A 198 9.59 23.09 33.32
C THR A 198 10.63 23.99 32.69
N LEU A 199 10.48 24.27 31.39
CA LEU A 199 11.26 25.24 30.62
C LEU A 199 10.36 26.37 30.17
N PHE A 200 10.83 27.62 30.31
CA PHE A 200 10.07 28.78 29.87
C PHE A 200 10.54 29.30 28.54
N TYR A 201 9.57 29.46 27.63
CA TYR A 201 9.78 30.17 26.36
C TYR A 201 9.59 31.67 26.62
N ASP A 202 10.65 32.44 26.51
CA ASP A 202 10.61 33.87 26.71
C ASP A 202 10.76 34.69 25.40
N ASN A 203 11.31 34.20 24.33
CA ASN A 203 11.31 34.77 22.96
C ASN A 203 12.32 34.05 22.03
N SER A 204 12.87 32.92 22.43
CA SER A 204 13.89 32.20 21.64
C SER A 204 13.68 30.70 21.69
N ALA A 205 13.47 30.10 20.52
CA ALA A 205 13.41 28.64 20.37
C ALA A 205 14.73 27.97 20.71
N ASP A 206 15.87 28.62 20.40
CA ASP A 206 17.22 28.06 20.64
C ASP A 206 17.51 27.90 22.13
N GLU A 207 17.12 28.87 22.95
CA GLU A 207 17.28 28.80 24.41
C GLU A 207 16.53 27.60 24.98
N VAL A 208 15.25 27.46 24.63
CA VAL A 208 14.44 26.33 25.06
C VAL A 208 15.02 24.99 24.59
N LEU A 209 15.39 24.90 23.31
CA LEU A 209 15.92 23.66 22.72
C LEU A 209 17.27 23.25 23.33
N SER A 210 18.10 24.21 23.69
CA SER A 210 19.38 23.94 24.36
C SER A 210 19.22 23.50 25.82
N ALA A 211 18.13 23.93 26.48
CA ALA A 211 17.82 23.60 27.86
C ALA A 211 17.10 22.24 28.01
N ILE A 212 16.60 21.61 26.95
CA ILE A 212 15.98 20.28 26.99
C ILE A 212 17.02 19.25 27.44
N PRO A 213 16.83 18.55 28.57
CA PRO A 213 17.74 17.52 29.03
C PRO A 213 17.92 16.40 27.99
N LYS A 214 19.14 15.84 27.90
CA LYS A 214 19.42 14.74 26.97
C LYS A 214 18.69 13.44 27.31
N ASP A 215 18.27 13.29 28.55
CA ASP A 215 17.52 12.17 29.11
C ASP A 215 16.01 12.44 29.17
N ALA A 216 15.50 13.46 28.48
CA ALA A 216 14.07 13.70 28.35
C ALA A 216 13.42 12.60 27.51
N ASP A 217 12.30 12.07 27.99
CA ASP A 217 11.52 11.01 27.31
C ASP A 217 10.37 11.56 26.46
N ALA A 218 9.79 12.71 26.85
CA ALA A 218 8.67 13.34 26.16
C ALA A 218 8.63 14.85 26.42
N VAL A 219 7.91 15.58 25.58
CA VAL A 219 7.73 17.03 25.68
C VAL A 219 6.25 17.39 25.62
N TYR A 220 5.82 18.26 26.53
CA TYR A 220 4.48 18.84 26.56
C TYR A 220 4.54 20.36 26.35
N LEU A 221 3.78 20.86 25.36
CA LEU A 221 3.66 22.30 25.09
C LEU A 221 2.43 22.85 25.84
N HIS A 222 2.65 23.62 26.89
CA HIS A 222 1.58 24.18 27.73
C HIS A 222 1.37 25.67 27.46
N MET A 223 0.31 26.02 26.70
CA MET A 223 -0.13 27.41 26.43
C MET A 223 1.02 28.35 26.04
N VAL A 224 1.74 28.02 24.98
CA VAL A 224 2.89 28.82 24.54
C VAL A 224 2.57 29.48 23.19
N PRO A 225 2.06 30.74 23.21
CA PRO A 225 1.96 31.52 21.98
C PRO A 225 3.38 31.92 21.57
N MET A 226 3.76 31.55 20.34
CA MET A 226 5.07 31.83 19.80
C MET A 226 4.97 32.15 18.29
N PRO A 227 5.99 32.85 17.71
CA PRO A 227 6.10 33.02 16.28
C PRO A 227 6.10 31.67 15.53
N GLU A 228 5.61 31.67 14.30
CA GLU A 228 5.54 30.45 13.48
C GLU A 228 6.93 29.81 13.26
N GLU A 229 7.94 30.63 13.05
CA GLU A 229 9.32 30.20 12.83
C GLU A 229 9.87 29.42 14.03
N ASP A 230 9.65 29.95 15.25
CA ASP A 230 10.07 29.29 16.48
C ASP A 230 9.31 27.97 16.73
N PHE A 231 8.01 27.96 16.45
CA PHE A 231 7.20 26.75 16.57
C PHE A 231 7.69 25.66 15.62
N GLN A 232 7.92 26.00 14.36
CA GLN A 232 8.44 25.04 13.37
C GLN A 232 9.82 24.51 13.75
N LYS A 233 10.70 25.40 14.27
CA LYS A 233 12.02 25.04 14.73
C LYS A 233 11.95 24.05 15.89
N ILE A 234 11.10 24.31 16.89
CA ILE A 234 10.89 23.42 18.04
C ILE A 234 10.32 22.08 17.55
N SER A 235 9.25 22.09 16.75
CA SER A 235 8.62 20.89 16.25
C SER A 235 9.58 20.00 15.46
N GLN A 236 10.38 20.59 14.54
CA GLN A 236 11.36 19.85 13.74
C GLN A 236 12.49 19.26 14.58
N GLU A 237 12.97 20.02 15.56
CA GLU A 237 14.06 19.53 16.42
C GLU A 237 13.56 18.41 17.37
N LEU A 238 12.32 18.47 17.88
CA LEU A 238 11.72 17.37 18.64
C LEU A 238 11.64 16.10 17.81
N ILE A 239 11.21 16.21 16.54
CA ILE A 239 11.18 15.08 15.60
C ILE A 239 12.60 14.51 15.39
N LYS A 240 13.57 15.37 15.14
CA LYS A 240 14.97 14.97 14.91
C LYS A 240 15.58 14.26 16.12
N ARG A 241 15.28 14.73 17.34
CA ARG A 241 15.71 14.09 18.60
C ARG A 241 14.87 12.85 18.96
N ARG A 242 13.84 12.52 18.17
CA ARG A 242 12.88 11.44 18.43
C ARG A 242 12.17 11.59 19.79
N LEU A 243 11.83 12.82 20.13
CA LEU A 243 11.08 13.12 21.36
C LEU A 243 9.59 13.22 21.07
N PRO A 244 8.77 12.28 21.60
CA PRO A 244 7.33 12.37 21.55
C PRO A 244 6.83 13.69 22.13
N SER A 245 5.87 14.32 21.46
CA SER A 245 5.38 15.64 21.83
C SER A 245 3.86 15.69 21.94
N PHE A 246 3.35 16.46 22.91
CA PHE A 246 1.93 16.66 23.15
C PHE A 246 1.64 18.15 23.35
N SER A 247 0.47 18.65 22.91
CA SER A 247 0.13 20.06 23.03
C SER A 247 -1.21 20.32 23.71
N PHE A 248 -1.24 21.35 24.53
CA PHE A 248 -2.44 21.93 25.13
C PHE A 248 -3.35 22.60 24.07
N LEU A 249 -2.77 23.20 23.03
CA LEU A 249 -3.55 23.91 21.99
C LEU A 249 -4.29 23.00 21.02
N GLY A 250 -4.19 21.68 21.21
CA GLY A 250 -5.05 20.72 20.54
C GLY A 250 -4.67 20.44 19.08
N GLU A 251 -5.69 20.12 18.29
CA GLU A 251 -5.59 19.79 16.87
C GLU A 251 -4.73 20.77 16.08
N TYR A 252 -4.78 22.04 16.42
CA TYR A 252 -4.03 23.07 15.69
C TYR A 252 -2.53 22.80 15.65
N ASP A 253 -1.94 22.45 16.79
CA ASP A 253 -0.49 22.17 16.85
C ASP A 253 -0.15 20.79 16.28
N VAL A 254 -1.07 19.81 16.40
CA VAL A 254 -0.88 18.48 15.80
C VAL A 254 -0.80 18.58 14.28
N ARG A 255 -1.62 19.42 13.64
CA ARG A 255 -1.53 19.69 12.19
C ARG A 255 -0.18 20.31 11.78
N ARG A 256 0.50 20.98 12.69
CA ARG A 256 1.77 21.69 12.47
C ARG A 256 3.01 20.87 12.84
N GLY A 257 2.83 19.59 13.27
CA GLY A 257 3.94 18.66 13.49
C GLY A 257 4.12 18.17 14.92
N ILE A 258 3.31 18.60 15.89
CA ILE A 258 3.28 17.98 17.22
C ILE A 258 2.65 16.59 17.10
N MET A 259 3.16 15.61 17.88
CA MET A 259 2.74 14.23 17.75
C MET A 259 1.26 14.02 18.11
N ALA A 260 0.79 14.56 19.25
CA ALA A 260 -0.57 14.34 19.69
C ALA A 260 -1.13 15.48 20.56
N ALA A 261 -2.46 15.50 20.73
CA ALA A 261 -3.19 16.38 21.63
C ALA A 261 -4.58 15.81 21.92
N GLU A 262 -5.20 16.15 23.06
CA GLU A 262 -6.54 15.65 23.43
C GLU A 262 -7.64 16.72 23.30
N SER A 263 -7.49 17.71 22.47
CA SER A 263 -8.51 18.75 22.29
C SER A 263 -8.66 19.11 20.81
N PRO A 264 -9.90 19.27 20.31
CA PRO A 264 -10.12 19.89 19.02
C PRO A 264 -9.64 21.34 19.04
N ASP A 265 -9.59 22.01 17.88
CA ASP A 265 -9.46 23.44 17.85
C ASP A 265 -10.70 24.10 18.49
N ILE A 266 -10.54 24.59 19.70
CA ILE A 266 -11.64 25.12 20.49
C ILE A 266 -12.04 26.55 20.12
N PHE A 267 -11.14 27.29 19.49
CA PHE A 267 -11.39 28.72 19.18
C PHE A 267 -12.64 28.96 18.35
N PRO A 268 -12.96 28.19 17.32
CA PRO A 268 -14.21 28.36 16.58
C PRO A 268 -15.46 28.20 17.45
N ARG A 269 -15.48 27.24 18.36
CA ARG A 269 -16.60 27.01 19.29
C ARG A 269 -16.71 28.13 20.34
N MET A 270 -15.58 28.56 20.89
CA MET A 270 -15.52 29.68 21.81
C MET A 270 -16.01 30.98 21.14
N ILE A 271 -15.56 31.23 19.92
CA ILE A 271 -15.99 32.39 19.13
C ILE A 271 -17.49 32.35 18.89
N ARG A 272 -18.05 31.21 18.53
CA ARG A 272 -19.51 31.07 18.40
C ARG A 272 -20.25 31.31 19.72
N ARG A 273 -19.72 30.84 20.84
CA ARG A 273 -20.28 31.08 22.17
C ARG A 273 -20.23 32.58 22.52
N ILE A 274 -19.13 33.26 22.20
CA ILE A 274 -19.01 34.72 22.35
C ILE A 274 -20.10 35.40 21.53
N ALA A 275 -20.28 35.04 20.27
CA ALA A 275 -21.29 35.66 19.38
C ALA A 275 -22.71 35.47 19.92
N LEU A 276 -23.05 34.27 20.43
CA LEU A 276 -24.34 34.03 21.08
C LEU A 276 -24.51 34.83 22.37
N ASN A 277 -23.45 34.99 23.18
CA ASN A 277 -23.50 35.82 24.38
C ASN A 277 -23.71 37.30 24.02
N VAL A 278 -23.02 37.81 22.97
CA VAL A 278 -23.26 39.17 22.48
C VAL A 278 -24.72 39.35 22.02
N GLN A 279 -25.30 38.37 21.33
CA GLN A 279 -26.69 38.37 20.90
C GLN A 279 -27.64 38.44 22.10
N ARG A 280 -27.45 37.59 23.11
CA ARG A 280 -28.28 37.59 24.34
C ARG A 280 -28.20 38.91 25.09
N ILE A 281 -26.99 39.45 25.23
CA ILE A 281 -26.76 40.77 25.83
C ILE A 281 -27.49 41.88 25.05
N SER A 282 -27.47 41.81 23.70
CA SER A 282 -28.17 42.78 22.86
C SER A 282 -29.70 42.71 23.01
N LEU A 283 -30.24 41.56 23.38
CA LEU A 283 -31.65 41.33 23.69
C LEU A 283 -32.03 41.74 25.12
N GLY A 284 -31.09 42.15 25.96
CA GLY A 284 -31.34 42.70 27.30
C GLY A 284 -30.93 41.78 28.46
N ASP A 285 -30.31 40.64 28.18
CA ASP A 285 -29.80 39.77 29.26
C ASP A 285 -28.62 40.43 29.97
N ASP A 286 -28.57 40.35 31.32
CA ASP A 286 -27.39 40.82 32.08
C ASP A 286 -26.21 39.83 31.85
N PRO A 287 -25.06 40.33 31.33
CA PRO A 287 -23.85 39.49 31.23
C PRO A 287 -23.52 38.73 32.52
N GLY A 288 -23.74 39.30 33.68
CA GLY A 288 -23.44 38.69 34.97
C GLY A 288 -24.23 37.43 35.30
N MET A 289 -25.35 37.22 34.58
CA MET A 289 -26.22 36.05 34.74
C MET A 289 -26.03 34.98 33.67
N LEU A 290 -25.16 35.25 32.70
CA LEU A 290 -24.86 34.27 31.63
C LEU A 290 -23.98 33.16 32.17
N SER A 291 -24.26 31.91 31.73
CA SER A 291 -23.44 30.76 32.13
C SER A 291 -21.99 30.91 31.63
N VAL A 292 -21.06 30.76 32.56
CA VAL A 292 -19.60 30.81 32.30
C VAL A 292 -19.01 29.44 31.93
N THR A 293 -19.79 28.36 32.04
CA THR A 293 -19.30 27.01 31.76
C THR A 293 -19.10 26.80 30.28
N PHE A 294 -17.92 26.37 29.92
CA PHE A 294 -17.55 25.98 28.55
C PHE A 294 -16.86 24.63 28.60
N SER A 295 -17.51 23.62 28.03
CA SER A 295 -16.97 22.26 27.96
C SER A 295 -16.60 21.92 26.52
N PRO A 296 -15.31 21.94 26.15
CA PRO A 296 -14.86 21.46 24.84
C PRO A 296 -15.06 19.93 24.76
N ALA A 297 -15.39 19.43 23.58
CA ALA A 297 -15.39 18.00 23.33
C ALA A 297 -13.97 17.45 23.51
N GLN A 298 -13.88 16.27 24.11
CA GLN A 298 -12.63 15.56 24.29
C GLN A 298 -12.43 14.66 23.08
N ARG A 299 -11.28 14.80 22.41
CA ARG A 299 -10.91 13.98 21.27
C ARG A 299 -9.39 13.93 21.13
N LEU A 300 -8.84 12.73 21.06
CA LEU A 300 -7.42 12.53 20.81
C LEU A 300 -7.11 12.75 19.34
N TYR A 301 -6.15 13.60 19.05
CA TYR A 301 -5.58 13.86 17.73
C TYR A 301 -4.16 13.32 17.67
N ILE A 302 -3.82 12.59 16.62
CA ILE A 302 -2.47 12.03 16.41
C ILE A 302 -1.98 12.38 15.01
N ASN A 303 -0.83 13.00 14.92
CA ASN A 303 -0.09 13.14 13.68
C ASN A 303 0.73 11.86 13.44
N LEU A 304 0.26 10.98 12.57
CA LEU A 304 0.89 9.69 12.31
C LEU A 304 2.31 9.84 11.74
N LYS A 305 2.53 10.85 10.89
CA LYS A 305 3.87 11.11 10.35
C LYS A 305 4.85 11.41 11.48
N THR A 306 4.46 12.28 12.39
CA THR A 306 5.30 12.63 13.54
C THR A 306 5.46 11.45 14.49
N ALA A 307 4.37 10.73 14.81
CA ALA A 307 4.41 9.57 15.70
C ALA A 307 5.44 8.53 15.20
N TYR A 308 5.36 8.14 13.94
CA TYR A 308 6.31 7.18 13.36
C TYR A 308 7.74 7.74 13.28
N ALA A 309 7.90 9.04 12.98
CA ALA A 309 9.22 9.67 12.93
C ALA A 309 9.93 9.68 14.29
N VAL A 310 9.18 9.83 15.39
CA VAL A 310 9.73 9.76 16.75
C VAL A 310 9.78 8.34 17.31
N GLY A 311 9.34 7.32 16.55
CA GLY A 311 9.40 5.92 16.95
C GLY A 311 8.20 5.45 17.78
N VAL A 312 7.10 6.19 17.78
CA VAL A 312 5.87 5.84 18.50
C VAL A 312 4.92 5.13 17.54
N SER A 313 4.50 3.93 17.93
CA SER A 313 3.46 3.16 17.23
C SER A 313 2.23 3.07 18.13
N PRO A 314 1.20 3.91 17.94
CA PRO A 314 0.00 3.87 18.76
C PRO A 314 -0.68 2.50 18.68
N LYS A 315 -1.30 2.07 19.78
CA LYS A 315 -2.08 0.82 19.82
C LYS A 315 -3.26 0.90 18.86
N TRP A 316 -3.71 -0.25 18.36
CA TRP A 316 -4.82 -0.33 17.42
C TRP A 316 -6.09 0.37 17.90
N ASN A 317 -6.47 0.16 19.17
CA ASN A 317 -7.63 0.84 19.75
C ASN A 317 -7.46 2.37 19.75
N THR A 318 -6.27 2.84 20.08
CA THR A 318 -5.95 4.28 20.04
C THR A 318 -6.05 4.84 18.61
N LEU A 319 -5.56 4.12 17.60
CA LEU A 319 -5.69 4.55 16.20
C LEU A 319 -7.14 4.64 15.74
N LEU A 320 -8.02 3.77 16.23
CA LEU A 320 -9.44 3.79 15.89
C LEU A 320 -10.21 4.86 16.70
N GLU A 321 -9.72 5.25 17.87
CA GLU A 321 -10.33 6.27 18.73
C GLU A 321 -9.86 7.68 18.42
N ALA A 322 -8.61 7.82 18.04
CA ALA A 322 -8.02 9.10 17.71
C ALA A 322 -8.46 9.64 16.35
N GLU A 323 -8.41 10.94 16.20
CA GLU A 323 -8.44 11.59 14.89
C GLU A 323 -7.03 11.65 14.30
N LEU A 324 -6.84 10.95 13.19
CA LEU A 324 -5.54 10.79 12.57
C LEU A 324 -5.26 11.93 11.58
N ILE A 325 -4.11 12.55 11.70
CA ILE A 325 -3.66 13.65 10.86
C ILE A 325 -2.46 13.18 10.04
N GLN A 326 -2.36 13.62 8.79
CA GLN A 326 -1.29 13.26 7.84
C GLN A 326 -1.16 11.74 7.59
N LEU A 327 -2.29 11.10 7.38
CA LEU A 327 -2.39 9.68 7.02
C LEU A 327 -1.59 9.33 5.75
N ASP A 328 -1.61 10.18 4.73
CA ASP A 328 -1.00 9.94 3.42
C ASP A 328 0.53 10.07 3.40
N SER A 329 1.12 10.61 4.43
CA SER A 329 2.57 10.82 4.51
C SER A 329 3.30 9.71 5.27
N THR A 330 2.89 8.45 5.09
CA THR A 330 3.58 7.28 5.65
C THR A 330 4.91 7.00 4.93
N ALA A 331 5.74 7.98 4.76
CA ALA A 331 7.16 7.76 4.52
C ALA A 331 7.76 7.27 5.85
N ILE A 332 7.64 5.97 6.12
CA ILE A 332 8.36 5.34 7.22
C ILE A 332 9.85 5.58 6.95
N PRO A 333 10.60 6.21 7.85
CA PRO A 333 12.03 6.44 7.64
C PRO A 333 12.74 5.11 7.34
N GLY A 334 13.42 5.02 6.20
CA GLY A 334 14.07 3.79 5.74
C GLY A 334 13.18 2.82 4.97
N ALA A 335 11.90 3.11 4.73
CA ALA A 335 11.05 2.31 3.86
C ALA A 335 11.43 2.50 2.40
N GLN A 336 11.44 1.41 1.63
CA GLN A 336 11.62 1.47 0.17
C GLN A 336 10.35 2.05 -0.47
N ASN A 337 10.51 3.12 -1.25
CA ASN A 337 9.42 3.64 -2.08
C ASN A 337 9.25 2.75 -3.31
N LEU A 338 8.11 2.11 -3.42
CA LEU A 338 7.75 1.22 -4.52
C LEU A 338 6.72 1.89 -5.41
N THR A 339 7.10 2.15 -6.66
CA THR A 339 6.14 2.40 -7.75
C THR A 339 5.70 1.08 -8.37
N LEU A 340 4.59 1.06 -9.11
CA LEU A 340 4.16 -0.16 -9.81
C LEU A 340 5.27 -0.70 -10.71
N LYS A 341 5.95 0.16 -11.45
CA LYS A 341 7.07 -0.21 -12.33
C LYS A 341 8.23 -0.85 -11.57
N THR A 342 8.67 -0.23 -10.47
CA THR A 342 9.77 -0.77 -9.67
C THR A 342 9.40 -2.07 -8.98
N ALA A 343 8.15 -2.21 -8.53
CA ALA A 343 7.65 -3.44 -7.94
C ALA A 343 7.63 -4.58 -8.97
N VAL A 344 7.11 -4.31 -10.17
CA VAL A 344 7.02 -5.28 -11.27
C VAL A 344 8.39 -5.68 -11.79
N SER A 345 9.34 -4.73 -11.93
CA SER A 345 10.74 -5.06 -12.31
C SER A 345 11.37 -5.96 -11.27
N ARG A 346 11.21 -5.64 -9.99
CA ARG A 346 11.76 -6.48 -8.91
C ARG A 346 11.16 -7.89 -8.91
N ILE A 347 9.83 -8.01 -9.12
CA ILE A 347 9.15 -9.30 -9.24
C ILE A 347 9.74 -10.11 -10.39
N SER A 348 9.91 -9.50 -11.56
CA SER A 348 10.44 -10.19 -12.75
C SER A 348 11.88 -10.67 -12.60
N GLU A 349 12.67 -10.05 -11.71
CA GLU A 349 14.11 -10.32 -11.56
C GLU A 349 14.44 -11.12 -10.29
N GLN A 350 13.66 -10.95 -9.21
CA GLN A 350 14.02 -11.46 -7.88
C GLN A 350 13.01 -12.45 -7.29
N ASN A 351 11.89 -12.70 -7.96
CA ASN A 351 10.93 -13.68 -7.49
C ASN A 351 11.53 -15.09 -7.52
N LEU A 352 11.36 -15.85 -6.43
CA LEU A 352 12.02 -17.16 -6.27
C LEU A 352 11.49 -18.21 -7.25
N GLU A 353 10.22 -18.14 -7.66
CA GLU A 353 9.65 -19.07 -8.64
C GLU A 353 10.20 -18.77 -10.04
N VAL A 354 10.32 -17.47 -10.39
CA VAL A 354 10.95 -17.04 -11.64
C VAL A 354 12.42 -17.47 -11.71
N LEU A 355 13.16 -17.27 -10.61
CA LEU A 355 14.55 -17.73 -10.51
C LEU A 355 14.66 -19.25 -10.57
N GLY A 356 13.72 -19.99 -9.98
CA GLY A 356 13.63 -21.45 -10.10
C GLY A 356 13.48 -21.90 -11.55
N LYS A 357 12.56 -21.27 -12.29
CA LYS A 357 12.38 -21.54 -13.74
C LYS A 357 13.58 -21.16 -14.59
N LEU A 358 14.30 -20.11 -14.24
CA LEU A 358 15.56 -19.75 -14.87
C LEU A 358 16.59 -20.87 -14.71
N GLN A 359 16.67 -21.49 -13.52
CA GLN A 359 17.59 -22.61 -13.30
C GLN A 359 17.16 -23.89 -14.06
N GLU A 360 15.84 -24.15 -14.19
CA GLU A 360 15.36 -25.25 -15.07
C GLU A 360 15.78 -25.02 -16.55
N MET A 361 15.65 -23.79 -17.04
CA MET A 361 16.11 -23.42 -18.39
C MET A 361 17.64 -23.64 -18.52
N ASN A 362 18.42 -23.20 -17.54
CA ASN A 362 19.87 -23.40 -17.52
C ASN A 362 20.26 -24.88 -17.46
N ALA A 363 19.51 -25.69 -16.70
CA ALA A 363 19.72 -27.15 -16.67
C ALA A 363 19.44 -27.79 -18.04
N GLN A 364 18.37 -27.34 -18.73
CA GLN A 364 18.09 -27.81 -20.09
C GLN A 364 19.19 -27.41 -21.09
N ALA A 365 19.83 -26.25 -20.93
CA ALA A 365 20.98 -25.86 -21.73
C ALA A 365 22.14 -26.85 -21.59
N GLN A 366 22.35 -27.44 -20.42
CA GLN A 366 23.38 -28.48 -20.22
C GLN A 366 23.03 -29.79 -20.93
N ASN A 367 21.73 -30.09 -21.14
CA ASN A 367 21.34 -31.27 -21.91
C ASN A 367 21.80 -31.19 -23.36
N ILE A 368 21.94 -29.98 -23.94
CA ILE A 368 22.56 -29.79 -25.26
C ILE A 368 24.04 -30.18 -25.22
N SER A 369 24.76 -29.79 -24.19
CA SER A 369 26.16 -30.13 -23.98
C SER A 369 26.34 -31.65 -23.74
N ILE A 370 25.44 -32.23 -22.96
CA ILE A 370 25.40 -33.70 -22.72
C ILE A 370 25.12 -34.45 -24.04
N ALA A 371 24.17 -33.94 -24.87
CA ALA A 371 23.92 -34.54 -26.18
C ALA A 371 25.14 -34.43 -27.13
N ARG A 372 25.84 -33.30 -27.10
CA ARG A 372 27.10 -33.13 -27.87
C ARG A 372 28.21 -34.06 -27.38
N SER A 373 28.29 -34.34 -26.08
CA SER A 373 29.33 -35.21 -25.53
C SER A 373 29.26 -36.66 -26.08
N ASN A 374 28.07 -37.07 -26.58
CA ASN A 374 27.94 -38.39 -27.21
C ASN A 374 28.74 -38.52 -28.55
N LEU A 375 29.16 -37.40 -29.16
CA LEU A 375 30.02 -37.37 -30.32
C LEU A 375 31.51 -37.20 -29.97
N LEU A 376 31.83 -36.93 -28.71
CA LEU A 376 33.20 -36.76 -28.24
C LEU A 376 33.81 -38.11 -27.85
N PRO A 377 35.17 -38.23 -27.86
CA PRO A 377 35.84 -39.42 -27.40
C PRO A 377 35.50 -39.72 -25.94
N ARG A 378 35.07 -40.95 -25.70
CA ARG A 378 34.87 -41.45 -24.34
C ARG A 378 36.04 -42.35 -23.99
N ILE A 379 36.67 -42.10 -22.88
CA ILE A 379 37.81 -42.84 -22.37
C ILE A 379 37.33 -43.51 -21.08
N ASP A 380 37.38 -44.86 -21.09
CA ASP A 380 37.02 -45.65 -19.94
C ASP A 380 38.27 -46.40 -19.43
N PHE A 381 38.46 -46.43 -18.14
CA PHE A 381 39.49 -47.21 -17.44
C PHE A 381 38.78 -48.20 -16.50
N ASN A 382 39.06 -49.48 -16.70
CA ASN A 382 38.51 -50.53 -15.87
C ASN A 382 39.64 -51.36 -15.27
N ALA A 383 39.59 -51.59 -13.98
CA ALA A 383 40.46 -52.56 -13.30
C ALA A 383 39.58 -53.67 -12.70
N SER A 384 39.92 -54.91 -13.01
CA SER A 384 39.15 -56.03 -12.51
C SER A 384 40.02 -57.11 -11.89
N GLY A 385 39.58 -57.70 -10.79
CA GLY A 385 40.15 -58.93 -10.21
C GLY A 385 39.11 -60.05 -10.30
N LEU A 386 39.49 -61.13 -10.90
CA LEU A 386 38.60 -62.28 -11.07
C LEU A 386 39.23 -63.53 -10.40
N GLN A 387 38.48 -64.26 -9.59
CA GLN A 387 38.76 -65.57 -9.15
C GLN A 387 37.64 -66.49 -9.64
N ILE A 388 37.96 -67.53 -10.33
CA ILE A 388 37.03 -68.55 -10.81
C ILE A 388 37.23 -69.91 -10.02
N ASP A 389 36.27 -70.79 -10.16
CA ASP A 389 36.27 -72.07 -9.59
C ASP A 389 37.52 -72.86 -10.08
N LYS A 390 38.11 -73.66 -9.18
CA LYS A 390 39.32 -74.35 -9.46
C LYS A 390 39.15 -75.38 -10.60
N ASP A 391 38.00 -76.07 -10.67
CA ASP A 391 37.72 -77.11 -11.66
C ASP A 391 37.54 -76.43 -13.05
N ARG A 392 36.98 -75.23 -13.09
CA ARG A 392 36.89 -74.41 -14.28
C ARG A 392 38.27 -73.94 -14.74
N ALA A 393 39.15 -73.56 -13.83
CA ALA A 393 40.54 -73.20 -14.15
C ALA A 393 41.36 -74.40 -14.63
N ALA A 394 41.04 -75.62 -14.11
CA ALA A 394 41.73 -76.86 -14.50
C ALA A 394 41.54 -77.27 -15.97
N SER A 395 40.56 -76.67 -16.68
CA SER A 395 40.35 -76.80 -18.10
C SER A 395 41.54 -76.24 -18.98
N GLY A 396 42.43 -75.49 -18.37
CA GLY A 396 43.71 -75.03 -18.98
C GLY A 396 43.65 -73.76 -19.79
N TYR A 397 42.43 -73.15 -19.92
CA TYR A 397 42.25 -71.95 -20.75
C TYR A 397 42.16 -70.64 -20.00
N GLN A 398 41.91 -70.67 -18.68
CA GLN A 398 41.76 -69.52 -17.84
C GLN A 398 42.57 -69.70 -16.52
N PRO A 399 43.26 -68.66 -16.07
CA PRO A 399 43.87 -68.72 -14.73
C PRO A 399 42.77 -68.63 -13.65
N GLU A 400 42.99 -69.34 -12.53
CA GLU A 400 42.09 -69.36 -11.35
C GLU A 400 41.95 -67.91 -10.80
N ARG A 401 43.02 -67.15 -10.84
CA ARG A 401 42.99 -65.74 -10.45
C ARG A 401 43.62 -64.85 -11.54
N ARG A 402 42.96 -63.82 -11.86
CA ARG A 402 43.40 -62.86 -12.89
C ARG A 402 43.14 -61.40 -12.43
N GLY A 403 44.13 -60.56 -12.55
CA GLY A 403 44.05 -59.17 -12.44
C GLY A 403 44.23 -58.47 -13.83
N THR A 404 43.28 -57.68 -14.30
CA THR A 404 43.37 -57.00 -15.57
C THR A 404 43.13 -55.50 -15.41
N VAL A 405 43.77 -54.68 -16.22
CA VAL A 405 43.53 -53.26 -16.41
C VAL A 405 43.21 -53.05 -17.89
N ASP A 406 42.09 -52.40 -18.16
CA ASP A 406 41.59 -52.14 -19.48
C ASP A 406 41.45 -50.65 -19.70
N PHE A 407 42.03 -50.12 -20.76
CA PHE A 407 41.80 -48.79 -21.27
C PHE A 407 41.01 -48.90 -22.57
N SER A 408 39.92 -48.18 -22.70
CA SER A 408 39.22 -48.14 -23.98
C SER A 408 38.86 -46.70 -24.32
N VAL A 409 38.97 -46.36 -25.58
CA VAL A 409 38.57 -45.10 -26.20
C VAL A 409 37.54 -45.45 -27.24
N ARG A 410 36.36 -44.77 -27.16
CA ARG A 410 35.33 -44.90 -28.17
C ARG A 410 34.86 -43.53 -28.58
N GLN A 411 34.80 -43.27 -29.87
CA GLN A 411 34.27 -42.03 -30.43
C GLN A 411 33.27 -42.33 -31.52
N VAL A 412 32.06 -41.78 -31.38
CA VAL A 412 31.07 -41.76 -32.47
C VAL A 412 31.49 -40.74 -33.50
N ILE A 413 31.86 -41.17 -34.70
CA ILE A 413 32.23 -40.31 -35.82
C ILE A 413 30.97 -39.78 -36.52
N PHE A 414 29.99 -40.65 -36.71
CA PHE A 414 28.70 -40.29 -37.32
C PHE A 414 27.58 -41.13 -36.71
N SER A 415 26.53 -40.43 -36.26
CA SER A 415 25.29 -41.04 -35.86
C SER A 415 24.18 -40.02 -36.07
N GLU A 416 23.23 -40.34 -36.95
CA GLU A 416 22.04 -39.48 -37.15
C GLU A 416 21.25 -39.26 -35.88
N GLN A 417 21.08 -40.32 -35.06
CA GLN A 417 20.41 -40.21 -33.78
C GLN A 417 21.11 -39.26 -32.82
N ALA A 418 22.42 -39.31 -32.72
CA ALA A 418 23.20 -38.41 -31.87
C ALA A 418 23.12 -36.95 -32.37
N MET A 419 23.21 -36.69 -33.68
CA MET A 419 23.04 -35.35 -34.24
C MET A 419 21.61 -34.83 -34.08
N ALA A 420 20.60 -35.71 -34.29
CA ALA A 420 19.22 -35.37 -34.06
C ALA A 420 18.95 -34.99 -32.61
N ASN A 421 19.51 -35.75 -31.69
CA ASN A 421 19.35 -35.48 -30.26
C ASN A 421 19.90 -34.09 -29.88
N ILE A 422 20.99 -33.64 -30.44
CA ILE A 422 21.51 -32.27 -30.21
C ILE A 422 20.48 -31.24 -30.66
N SER A 423 19.91 -31.38 -31.84
CA SER A 423 18.90 -30.49 -32.38
C SER A 423 17.60 -30.54 -31.54
N ILE A 424 17.17 -31.74 -31.14
CA ILE A 424 15.99 -31.92 -30.25
C ILE A 424 16.20 -31.21 -28.92
N GLN A 425 17.35 -31.39 -28.27
CA GLN A 425 17.66 -30.72 -27.00
C GLN A 425 17.71 -29.19 -27.17
N SER A 426 18.17 -28.69 -28.33
CA SER A 426 18.15 -27.26 -28.64
C SER A 426 16.70 -26.74 -28.72
N SER A 427 15.82 -27.42 -29.45
CA SER A 427 14.40 -27.01 -29.54
C SER A 427 13.68 -27.13 -28.20
N LEU A 428 14.02 -28.13 -27.39
CA LEU A 428 13.50 -28.25 -26.01
C LEU A 428 14.02 -27.13 -25.10
N TYR A 429 15.26 -26.66 -25.31
CA TYR A 429 15.76 -25.47 -24.61
C TYR A 429 14.96 -24.21 -24.99
N ASP A 430 14.65 -24.00 -26.27
CA ASP A 430 13.80 -22.87 -26.69
C ASP A 430 12.41 -22.97 -26.11
N SER A 431 11.84 -24.17 -26.00
CA SER A 431 10.58 -24.41 -25.28
C SER A 431 10.69 -24.03 -23.79
N LYS A 432 11.77 -24.41 -23.12
CA LYS A 432 11.99 -24.03 -21.70
C LYS A 432 12.22 -22.54 -21.51
N LYS A 433 12.83 -21.87 -22.48
CA LYS A 433 12.95 -20.42 -22.50
C LYS A 433 11.59 -19.73 -22.58
N ASP A 434 10.71 -20.20 -23.45
CA ASP A 434 9.35 -19.66 -23.55
C ASP A 434 8.51 -20.00 -22.31
N GLU A 435 8.68 -21.17 -21.68
CA GLU A 435 8.06 -21.54 -20.40
C GLU A 435 8.50 -20.61 -19.28
N PHE A 436 9.78 -20.24 -19.22
CA PHE A 436 10.32 -19.23 -18.30
C PHE A 436 9.63 -17.87 -18.52
N GLU A 437 9.48 -17.42 -19.77
CA GLU A 437 8.80 -16.17 -20.08
C GLU A 437 7.31 -16.20 -19.71
N VAL A 438 6.61 -17.31 -19.90
CA VAL A 438 5.22 -17.50 -19.46
C VAL A 438 5.13 -17.36 -17.94
N MET A 439 6.04 -18.01 -17.20
CA MET A 439 6.07 -17.90 -15.73
C MET A 439 6.35 -16.47 -15.29
N ARG A 440 7.31 -15.79 -15.90
CA ARG A 440 7.63 -14.38 -15.64
C ARG A 440 6.41 -13.49 -15.84
N LEU A 441 5.70 -13.63 -16.96
CA LEU A 441 4.49 -12.86 -17.26
C LEU A 441 3.35 -13.13 -16.26
N ASN A 442 3.17 -14.39 -15.84
CA ASN A 442 2.18 -14.76 -14.82
C ASN A 442 2.49 -14.11 -13.47
N THR A 443 3.75 -14.19 -13.02
CA THR A 443 4.18 -13.64 -11.74
C THR A 443 4.08 -12.11 -11.73
N ILE A 444 4.36 -11.44 -12.86
CA ILE A 444 4.13 -10.00 -13.03
C ILE A 444 2.64 -9.67 -12.87
N SER A 445 1.74 -10.44 -13.50
CA SER A 445 0.29 -10.23 -13.38
C SER A 445 -0.18 -10.35 -11.94
N GLU A 446 0.25 -11.41 -11.25
CA GLU A 446 -0.10 -11.65 -9.85
C GLU A 446 0.44 -10.55 -8.94
N GLY A 447 1.70 -10.19 -9.09
CA GLY A 447 2.31 -9.11 -8.32
C GLY A 447 1.67 -7.75 -8.57
N SER A 448 1.32 -7.43 -9.82
CA SER A 448 0.56 -6.22 -10.15
C SER A 448 -0.81 -6.20 -9.50
N LYS A 449 -1.51 -7.34 -9.49
CA LYS A 449 -2.79 -7.50 -8.81
C LYS A 449 -2.66 -7.32 -7.29
N LEU A 450 -1.64 -7.88 -6.67
CA LEU A 450 -1.35 -7.68 -5.25
C LEU A 450 -1.03 -6.22 -4.93
N TYR A 451 -0.22 -5.55 -5.76
CA TYR A 451 0.10 -4.13 -5.62
C TYR A 451 -1.16 -3.26 -5.65
N LEU A 452 -2.00 -3.45 -6.66
CA LEU A 452 -3.25 -2.70 -6.82
C LEU A 452 -4.29 -3.03 -5.74
N ASN A 453 -4.39 -4.28 -5.31
CA ASN A 453 -5.23 -4.69 -4.18
C ASN A 453 -4.77 -4.09 -2.86
N PHE A 454 -3.46 -3.95 -2.63
CA PHE A 454 -2.95 -3.24 -1.47
C PHE A 454 -3.40 -1.77 -1.47
N LEU A 455 -3.26 -1.08 -2.60
CA LEU A 455 -3.73 0.30 -2.73
C LEU A 455 -5.25 0.41 -2.55
N ARG A 456 -6.01 -0.52 -3.11
CA ARG A 456 -7.47 -0.60 -2.94
C ARG A 456 -7.86 -0.73 -1.47
N THR A 457 -7.30 -1.70 -0.76
CA THR A 457 -7.61 -1.92 0.66
C THR A 457 -7.13 -0.76 1.52
N LYS A 458 -5.99 -0.13 1.19
CA LYS A 458 -5.52 1.09 1.83
C LYS A 458 -6.52 2.24 1.68
N LYS A 459 -7.04 2.48 0.48
CA LYS A 459 -8.05 3.53 0.24
C LYS A 459 -9.37 3.23 0.94
N LEU A 460 -9.83 1.97 0.93
CA LEU A 460 -11.03 1.55 1.67
C LEU A 460 -10.87 1.77 3.17
N PHE A 461 -9.72 1.44 3.73
CA PHE A 461 -9.43 1.71 5.15
C PHE A 461 -9.53 3.20 5.49
N TYR A 462 -9.00 4.08 4.63
CA TYR A 462 -9.10 5.53 4.84
C TYR A 462 -10.55 6.04 4.76
N ILE A 463 -11.35 5.53 3.84
CA ILE A 463 -12.79 5.85 3.75
C ILE A 463 -13.51 5.47 5.06
N LEU A 464 -13.20 4.30 5.63
CA LEU A 464 -13.79 3.87 6.90
C LEU A 464 -13.37 4.77 8.07
N LEU A 465 -12.11 5.22 8.11
CA LEU A 465 -11.64 6.18 9.12
C LEU A 465 -12.32 7.55 8.98
N ASP A 466 -12.48 8.06 7.76
CA ASP A 466 -13.20 9.32 7.54
C ASP A 466 -14.67 9.19 7.93
N ASN A 467 -15.29 8.05 7.67
CA ASN A 467 -16.67 7.79 8.08
C ASN A 467 -16.81 7.66 9.60
N LEU A 468 -15.86 7.00 10.29
CA LEU A 468 -15.80 6.99 11.76
C LEU A 468 -15.72 8.40 12.33
N ARG A 469 -14.95 9.28 11.71
CA ARG A 469 -14.87 10.69 12.07
C ARG A 469 -16.23 11.38 11.96
N LEU A 470 -16.91 11.19 10.84
CA LEU A 470 -18.24 11.76 10.60
C LEU A 470 -19.28 11.23 11.60
N MET A 471 -19.29 9.92 11.87
CA MET A 471 -20.19 9.32 12.87
C MET A 471 -19.98 9.90 14.27
N ARG A 472 -18.73 10.16 14.66
CA ARG A 472 -18.43 10.80 15.95
C ARG A 472 -18.96 12.23 16.02
N GLN A 473 -18.87 13.00 14.90
CA GLN A 473 -19.48 14.33 14.84
C GLN A 473 -20.99 14.25 15.00
N ASN A 474 -21.63 13.28 14.39
CA ASN A 474 -23.07 13.05 14.51
C ASN A 474 -23.47 12.61 15.93
N LEU A 475 -22.66 11.76 16.58
CA LEU A 475 -22.84 11.41 18.00
C LEU A 475 -22.79 12.64 18.91
N GLU A 476 -21.89 13.57 18.63
CA GLU A 476 -21.82 14.83 19.38
C GLU A 476 -23.06 15.69 19.18
N ILE A 477 -23.56 15.79 17.95
CA ILE A 477 -24.84 16.49 17.65
C ILE A 477 -25.99 15.83 18.42
N ALA A 478 -26.08 14.50 18.41
CA ALA A 478 -27.10 13.76 19.16
C ALA A 478 -27.00 14.00 20.67
N ALA A 479 -25.80 14.04 21.25
CA ALA A 479 -25.59 14.36 22.66
C ALA A 479 -26.01 15.78 23.02
N ILE A 480 -25.76 16.76 22.15
CA ILE A 480 -26.22 18.14 22.33
C ILE A 480 -27.75 18.20 22.25
N ARG A 481 -28.39 17.56 21.30
CA ARG A 481 -29.84 17.48 21.14
C ARG A 481 -30.51 16.83 22.35
N GLN A 482 -29.90 15.75 22.89
CA GLN A 482 -30.35 15.11 24.11
C GLN A 482 -30.27 16.07 25.32
N SER A 483 -29.16 16.79 25.49
CA SER A 483 -28.97 17.74 26.60
C SER A 483 -29.93 18.93 26.57
N THR A 484 -30.40 19.29 25.36
CA THR A 484 -31.39 20.37 25.15
C THR A 484 -32.84 19.87 25.17
N GLY A 485 -33.07 18.57 25.38
CA GLY A 485 -34.43 17.97 25.41
C GLY A 485 -35.05 17.83 24.00
N SER A 486 -34.27 18.05 22.94
CA SER A 486 -34.72 17.98 21.53
C SER A 486 -34.64 16.57 20.93
N ALA A 487 -34.04 15.62 21.64
CA ALA A 487 -33.93 14.22 21.26
C ALA A 487 -33.88 13.32 22.48
N GLY A 488 -34.31 12.05 22.34
CA GLY A 488 -34.23 11.04 23.38
C GLY A 488 -32.83 10.41 23.46
N PRO A 489 -32.56 9.58 24.49
CA PRO A 489 -31.29 8.88 24.67
C PRO A 489 -31.02 7.84 23.58
N GLU A 490 -32.05 7.39 22.87
CA GLU A 490 -31.96 6.40 21.80
C GLU A 490 -31.13 6.87 20.60
N GLU A 491 -31.12 8.17 20.29
CA GLU A 491 -30.29 8.70 19.20
C GLU A 491 -28.80 8.51 19.49
N LYS A 492 -28.38 8.81 20.74
CA LYS A 492 -27.00 8.64 21.18
C LYS A 492 -26.56 7.16 21.13
N LEU A 493 -27.41 6.26 21.70
CA LEU A 493 -27.13 4.83 21.76
C LEU A 493 -27.01 4.21 20.36
N ARG A 494 -27.82 4.66 19.40
CA ARG A 494 -27.71 4.22 17.99
C ARG A 494 -26.35 4.60 17.38
N TRP A 495 -25.88 5.84 17.54
CA TRP A 495 -24.57 6.24 17.06
C TRP A 495 -23.43 5.47 17.73
N GLU A 496 -23.53 5.19 19.04
CA GLU A 496 -22.53 4.38 19.73
C GLU A 496 -22.46 2.95 19.16
N ALA A 497 -23.61 2.35 18.83
CA ALA A 497 -23.66 1.03 18.20
C ALA A 497 -23.07 1.03 16.79
N GLU A 498 -23.43 2.00 15.95
CA GLU A 498 -22.90 2.12 14.58
C GLU A 498 -21.39 2.38 14.57
N ILE A 499 -20.90 3.22 15.48
CA ILE A 499 -19.45 3.45 15.64
C ILE A 499 -18.72 2.16 16.04
N ALA A 500 -19.32 1.34 16.91
CA ALA A 500 -18.71 0.07 17.31
C ALA A 500 -18.64 -0.93 16.13
N ASP A 501 -19.69 -1.02 15.32
CA ASP A 501 -19.72 -1.89 14.13
C ASP A 501 -18.73 -1.41 13.05
N LEU A 502 -18.70 -0.11 12.78
CA LEU A 502 -17.75 0.45 11.81
C LEU A 502 -16.29 0.30 12.27
N ARG A 503 -16.01 0.38 13.58
CA ARG A 503 -14.67 0.08 14.13
C ARG A 503 -14.27 -1.35 13.85
N LYS A 504 -15.17 -2.31 14.06
CA LYS A 504 -14.92 -3.73 13.73
C LYS A 504 -14.59 -3.89 12.26
N THR A 505 -15.41 -3.32 11.37
CA THR A 505 -15.18 -3.36 9.92
C THR A 505 -13.84 -2.71 9.53
N ALA A 506 -13.47 -1.60 10.14
CA ALA A 506 -12.18 -0.96 9.89
C ALA A 506 -11.00 -1.85 10.30
N MET A 507 -11.10 -2.59 11.42
CA MET A 507 -10.09 -3.57 11.83
C MET A 507 -9.96 -4.74 10.85
N GLU A 508 -11.08 -5.24 10.34
CA GLU A 508 -11.10 -6.32 9.34
C GLU A 508 -10.39 -5.88 8.04
N VAL A 509 -10.72 -4.70 7.53
CA VAL A 509 -10.08 -4.14 6.32
C VAL A 509 -8.59 -3.86 6.55
N GLN A 510 -8.21 -3.39 7.73
CA GLN A 510 -6.80 -3.20 8.09
C GLN A 510 -6.04 -4.53 8.13
N SER A 511 -6.64 -5.56 8.71
CA SER A 511 -6.04 -6.91 8.71
C SER A 511 -5.84 -7.42 7.28
N GLN A 512 -6.85 -7.24 6.43
CA GLN A 512 -6.77 -7.59 5.01
C GLN A 512 -5.66 -6.80 4.28
N MET A 513 -5.55 -5.49 4.54
CA MET A 513 -4.48 -4.65 3.97
C MET A 513 -3.09 -5.18 4.35
N ASN A 514 -2.90 -5.55 5.62
CA ASN A 514 -1.63 -6.11 6.10
C ASN A 514 -1.34 -7.47 5.45
N GLN A 515 -2.34 -8.35 5.29
CA GLN A 515 -2.19 -9.65 4.62
C GLN A 515 -1.77 -9.47 3.15
N VAL A 516 -2.41 -8.56 2.41
CA VAL A 516 -2.04 -8.25 1.03
C VAL A 516 -0.63 -7.66 0.95
N GLN A 517 -0.24 -6.81 1.91
CA GLN A 517 1.13 -6.27 1.97
C GLN A 517 2.17 -7.37 2.20
N LEU A 518 1.89 -8.34 3.07
CA LEU A 518 2.78 -9.49 3.30
C LEU A 518 2.91 -10.34 2.03
N ALA A 519 1.81 -10.64 1.34
CA ALA A 519 1.83 -11.36 0.07
C ALA A 519 2.63 -10.61 -1.00
N LEU A 520 2.45 -9.29 -1.11
CA LEU A 520 3.22 -8.44 -2.03
C LEU A 520 4.73 -8.49 -1.73
N LYS A 521 5.12 -8.42 -0.45
CA LYS A 521 6.54 -8.54 -0.05
C LYS A 521 7.10 -9.91 -0.41
N GLN A 522 6.33 -10.98 -0.21
CA GLN A 522 6.73 -12.35 -0.55
C GLN A 522 7.01 -12.48 -2.05
N VAL A 523 6.09 -12.02 -2.90
CA VAL A 523 6.26 -12.10 -4.36
C VAL A 523 7.44 -11.27 -4.85
N MET A 524 7.75 -10.14 -4.17
CA MET A 524 8.93 -9.29 -4.45
C MET A 524 10.23 -9.80 -3.82
N ASN A 525 10.20 -10.90 -3.07
CA ASN A 525 11.34 -11.41 -2.29
C ASN A 525 11.93 -10.34 -1.36
N ILE A 526 11.05 -9.61 -0.65
CA ILE A 526 11.43 -8.64 0.38
C ILE A 526 11.24 -9.30 1.75
N PRO A 527 12.23 -9.26 2.65
CA PRO A 527 12.06 -9.77 4.01
C PRO A 527 10.86 -9.11 4.71
N LEU A 528 10.00 -9.92 5.34
CA LEU A 528 8.70 -9.48 5.87
C LEU A 528 8.79 -8.41 6.96
N ILE A 529 9.96 -8.29 7.61
CA ILE A 529 10.23 -7.29 8.66
C ILE A 529 10.41 -5.87 8.12
N TYR A 530 10.79 -5.70 6.84
CA TYR A 530 11.01 -4.38 6.28
C TYR A 530 9.69 -3.69 5.94
N SER A 531 9.61 -2.41 6.25
CA SER A 531 8.49 -1.58 5.84
C SER A 531 8.65 -1.15 4.38
N VAL A 532 7.54 -1.17 3.64
CA VAL A 532 7.49 -0.70 2.25
C VAL A 532 6.45 0.41 2.13
N ASN A 533 6.78 1.45 1.38
CA ASN A 533 5.85 2.50 1.01
C ASN A 533 5.46 2.31 -0.46
N VAL A 534 4.16 2.12 -0.69
CA VAL A 534 3.60 1.83 -2.02
C VAL A 534 3.00 3.11 -2.58
N ALA A 535 3.51 3.57 -3.74
CA ALA A 535 3.05 4.77 -4.41
C ALA A 535 1.69 4.53 -5.10
N ASP A 536 0.85 5.56 -5.13
CA ASP A 536 -0.43 5.52 -5.85
C ASP A 536 -0.19 5.40 -7.38
N VAL A 537 -1.15 4.80 -8.07
CA VAL A 537 -1.14 4.61 -9.54
C VAL A 537 -2.24 5.46 -10.15
N SER A 538 -1.93 6.16 -11.24
CA SER A 538 -2.90 6.95 -11.99
C SER A 538 -3.23 6.30 -13.33
N LEU A 539 -4.52 6.34 -13.73
CA LEU A 539 -4.95 5.95 -15.08
C LEU A 539 -4.40 6.89 -16.18
N ASP A 540 -3.98 8.09 -15.80
CA ASP A 540 -3.43 9.09 -16.72
C ASP A 540 -1.88 9.00 -16.80
N ASP A 541 -1.29 7.93 -16.23
CA ASP A 541 0.13 7.69 -16.34
C ASP A 541 0.52 7.48 -17.82
N PRO A 542 1.40 8.32 -18.39
CA PRO A 542 1.81 8.23 -19.80
C PRO A 542 2.57 6.93 -20.13
N GLU A 543 3.01 6.17 -19.14
CA GLU A 543 3.58 4.84 -19.34
C GLU A 543 2.52 3.77 -19.66
N MET A 544 1.23 4.07 -19.50
CA MET A 544 0.11 3.17 -19.81
C MET A 544 -0.56 3.58 -21.14
N ILE A 545 -0.75 2.62 -22.05
CA ILE A 545 -1.43 2.86 -23.33
C ILE A 545 -2.88 3.32 -23.12
N ILE A 546 -3.55 2.84 -22.09
CA ILE A 546 -4.92 3.24 -21.73
C ILE A 546 -5.03 4.72 -21.33
N SER A 547 -3.93 5.42 -21.04
CA SER A 547 -3.94 6.86 -20.75
C SER A 547 -4.31 7.70 -21.98
N ASN A 548 -4.14 7.12 -23.19
CA ASN A 548 -4.46 7.79 -24.45
C ASN A 548 -5.98 7.94 -24.60
N GLY A 549 -6.46 9.20 -24.70
CA GLY A 549 -7.88 9.54 -24.82
C GLY A 549 -8.58 8.89 -26.02
N LYS A 550 -7.86 8.68 -27.14
CA LYS A 550 -8.41 8.03 -28.34
C LYS A 550 -8.64 6.52 -28.11
N ILE A 551 -7.77 5.87 -27.33
CA ILE A 551 -7.96 4.46 -26.92
C ILE A 551 -9.18 4.35 -26.01
N ARG A 552 -9.35 5.28 -25.07
CA ARG A 552 -10.52 5.30 -24.17
C ARG A 552 -11.82 5.48 -24.96
N SER A 553 -11.84 6.35 -25.99
CA SER A 553 -13.05 6.53 -26.81
C SER A 553 -13.46 5.26 -27.56
N TYR A 554 -12.52 4.38 -27.89
CA TYR A 554 -12.85 3.08 -28.52
C TYR A 554 -13.53 2.09 -27.57
N LEU A 555 -13.40 2.28 -26.25
CA LEU A 555 -14.17 1.49 -25.27
C LEU A 555 -15.65 1.90 -25.23
N GLU A 556 -15.97 3.11 -25.67
CA GLU A 556 -17.34 3.68 -25.65
C GLU A 556 -18.12 3.36 -26.94
N ASP A 557 -17.44 3.18 -28.06
CA ASP A 557 -18.06 2.87 -29.35
C ASP A 557 -18.07 1.37 -29.63
N PRO A 558 -19.24 0.72 -29.78
CA PRO A 558 -19.34 -0.73 -29.95
C PRO A 558 -18.54 -1.27 -31.15
N VAL A 559 -18.54 -0.55 -32.28
CA VAL A 559 -17.83 -0.99 -33.50
C VAL A 559 -16.33 -0.92 -33.29
N SER A 560 -15.84 0.18 -32.76
CA SER A 560 -14.40 0.37 -32.46
C SER A 560 -13.94 -0.61 -31.39
N PHE A 561 -14.77 -0.92 -30.39
CA PHE A 561 -14.49 -1.90 -29.34
C PHE A 561 -14.29 -3.30 -29.92
N ASP A 562 -15.17 -3.76 -30.83
CA ASP A 562 -15.05 -5.06 -31.48
C ASP A 562 -13.80 -5.15 -32.36
N LEU A 563 -13.51 -4.09 -33.12
CA LEU A 563 -12.30 -4.01 -33.94
C LEU A 563 -11.02 -3.98 -33.10
N MET A 564 -11.04 -3.25 -31.97
CA MET A 564 -9.93 -3.24 -31.02
C MET A 564 -9.71 -4.63 -30.42
N THR A 565 -10.79 -5.31 -30.04
CA THR A 565 -10.73 -6.67 -29.50
C THR A 565 -10.13 -7.64 -30.50
N ASP A 566 -10.58 -7.58 -31.78
CA ASP A 566 -10.03 -8.42 -32.84
C ASP A 566 -8.55 -8.16 -33.12
N PHE A 567 -8.11 -6.91 -33.07
CA PHE A 567 -6.69 -6.56 -33.19
C PHE A 567 -5.88 -7.16 -32.04
N LEU A 568 -6.36 -7.01 -30.82
CA LEU A 568 -5.66 -7.51 -29.63
C LEU A 568 -5.61 -9.04 -29.61
N VAL A 569 -6.63 -9.73 -30.12
CA VAL A 569 -6.62 -11.19 -30.30
C VAL A 569 -5.54 -11.60 -31.29
N GLN A 570 -5.44 -10.92 -32.45
CA GLN A 570 -4.41 -11.21 -33.43
C GLN A 570 -3.00 -10.99 -32.88
N GLU A 571 -2.77 -9.86 -32.20
CA GLU A 571 -1.47 -9.58 -31.54
C GLU A 571 -1.16 -10.56 -30.42
N GLY A 572 -2.17 -10.92 -29.59
CA GLY A 572 -1.97 -11.88 -28.51
C GLY A 572 -1.61 -13.28 -28.99
N ILE A 573 -2.26 -13.78 -30.05
CA ILE A 573 -1.90 -15.06 -30.65
C ILE A 573 -0.49 -15.02 -31.25
N LYS A 574 -0.15 -13.94 -31.95
CA LYS A 574 1.17 -13.75 -32.59
C LYS A 574 2.31 -13.66 -31.57
N SER A 575 2.09 -12.97 -30.45
CA SER A 575 3.10 -12.73 -29.41
C SER A 575 3.13 -13.78 -28.32
N SER A 576 2.19 -14.75 -28.34
CA SER A 576 2.05 -15.75 -27.28
C SER A 576 3.28 -16.61 -27.10
N LYS A 577 3.82 -16.62 -25.88
CA LYS A 577 4.91 -17.49 -25.47
C LYS A 577 4.44 -18.93 -25.27
N GLU A 578 3.18 -19.14 -24.92
CA GLU A 578 2.57 -20.47 -24.83
C GLU A 578 2.51 -21.17 -26.23
N ILE A 579 2.18 -20.42 -27.28
CA ILE A 579 2.19 -20.94 -28.66
C ILE A 579 3.62 -21.18 -29.14
N SER A 580 4.53 -20.25 -28.85
CA SER A 580 5.96 -20.38 -29.19
C SER A 580 6.56 -21.62 -28.52
N GLN A 581 6.23 -21.88 -27.25
CA GLN A 581 6.64 -23.07 -26.51
C GLN A 581 6.20 -24.36 -27.23
N ILE A 582 4.93 -24.44 -27.65
CA ILE A 582 4.40 -25.61 -28.37
C ILE A 582 5.11 -25.75 -29.73
N ASN A 583 5.34 -24.67 -30.47
CA ASN A 583 6.07 -24.73 -31.73
C ASN A 583 7.48 -25.31 -31.54
N SER A 584 8.20 -24.90 -30.51
CA SER A 584 9.53 -25.45 -30.17
C SER A 584 9.48 -26.94 -29.85
N VAL A 585 8.44 -27.41 -29.16
CA VAL A 585 8.23 -28.87 -28.96
C VAL A 585 7.89 -29.58 -30.27
N MET A 586 7.07 -28.97 -31.12
CA MET A 586 6.77 -29.51 -32.45
C MET A 586 8.02 -29.62 -33.30
N ASP A 587 8.93 -28.64 -33.27
CA ASP A 587 10.21 -28.67 -33.97
C ASP A 587 11.10 -29.81 -33.47
N ALA A 588 11.16 -30.01 -32.14
CA ALA A 588 11.84 -31.16 -31.54
C ALA A 588 11.28 -32.50 -32.06
N GLN A 589 9.94 -32.61 -32.07
CA GLN A 589 9.26 -33.83 -32.51
C GLN A 589 9.38 -34.05 -34.04
N ASN A 590 9.35 -33.00 -34.84
CA ASN A 590 9.64 -33.09 -36.29
C ASN A 590 11.05 -33.58 -36.53
N ARG A 591 12.02 -33.09 -35.78
CA ARG A 591 13.41 -33.55 -35.87
C ARG A 591 13.55 -35.02 -35.44
N ASN A 592 12.83 -35.43 -34.38
CA ASN A 592 12.74 -36.82 -33.96
C ASN A 592 12.16 -37.72 -35.09
N LEU A 593 11.04 -37.32 -35.67
CA LEU A 593 10.41 -38.03 -36.78
C LEU A 593 11.39 -38.17 -37.98
N THR A 594 12.10 -37.12 -38.32
CA THR A 594 13.10 -37.11 -39.36
C THR A 594 14.23 -38.10 -39.05
N SER A 595 14.71 -38.12 -37.82
CA SER A 595 15.72 -39.06 -37.38
C SER A 595 15.28 -40.55 -37.45
N ILE A 596 14.02 -40.78 -37.01
CA ILE A 596 13.44 -42.13 -37.15
C ILE A 596 13.42 -42.60 -38.62
N ARG A 597 13.00 -41.73 -39.55
CA ARG A 597 13.00 -42.04 -40.99
C ARG A 597 14.40 -42.33 -41.54
N TYR A 598 15.39 -41.51 -41.14
CA TYR A 598 16.76 -41.67 -41.57
C TYR A 598 17.46 -42.86 -40.97
N SER A 599 17.02 -43.34 -39.80
CA SER A 599 17.62 -44.50 -39.13
C SER A 599 17.64 -45.80 -39.98
N PHE A 600 16.76 -45.89 -40.98
CA PHE A 600 16.78 -47.00 -41.95
C PHE A 600 17.93 -46.93 -42.97
N TYR A 601 18.45 -45.74 -43.28
CA TYR A 601 19.38 -45.55 -44.36
C TYR A 601 20.75 -45.10 -43.87
N THR A 602 20.87 -44.65 -42.65
CA THR A 602 22.10 -44.07 -42.13
C THR A 602 22.78 -44.98 -41.14
N PRO A 603 23.99 -45.47 -41.42
CA PRO A 603 24.74 -46.24 -40.45
C PRO A 603 25.25 -45.38 -39.29
N THR A 604 25.51 -46.00 -38.17
CA THR A 604 26.32 -45.40 -37.09
C THR A 604 27.78 -45.83 -37.35
N ILE A 605 28.69 -44.85 -37.34
CA ILE A 605 30.10 -45.04 -37.50
C ILE A 605 30.82 -44.65 -36.21
N ALA A 606 31.57 -45.55 -35.63
CA ALA A 606 32.35 -45.30 -34.41
C ALA A 606 33.80 -45.80 -34.60
N ALA A 607 34.76 -45.02 -34.14
CA ALA A 607 36.12 -45.44 -33.94
C ALA A 607 36.28 -45.97 -32.53
N PHE A 608 37.06 -47.02 -32.36
CA PHE A 608 37.39 -47.53 -31.05
C PHE A 608 38.87 -47.93 -31.01
N ALA A 609 39.46 -47.82 -29.85
CA ALA A 609 40.77 -48.34 -29.49
C ALA A 609 40.67 -48.92 -28.07
N SER A 610 41.26 -50.08 -27.90
CA SER A 610 41.34 -50.70 -26.57
C SER A 610 42.75 -51.23 -26.31
N TYR A 611 43.17 -51.16 -25.08
CA TYR A 611 44.40 -51.78 -24.55
C TYR A 611 44.05 -52.46 -23.24
N SER A 612 44.41 -53.75 -23.17
CA SER A 612 44.19 -54.57 -21.99
C SER A 612 45.53 -55.12 -21.51
N ASN A 613 45.79 -54.97 -20.23
CA ASN A 613 46.99 -55.58 -19.61
C ASN A 613 46.59 -56.51 -18.48
N THR A 614 47.00 -57.73 -18.53
CA THR A 614 46.84 -58.69 -17.44
C THR A 614 48.13 -58.68 -16.55
N PHE A 615 48.07 -57.85 -15.53
CA PHE A 615 49.19 -57.63 -14.61
C PHE A 615 49.43 -58.77 -13.61
N TYR A 616 48.37 -59.57 -13.41
CA TYR A 616 48.42 -60.67 -12.46
C TYR A 616 47.70 -61.89 -13.02
N LYS A 617 48.46 -63.03 -13.08
CA LYS A 617 47.87 -64.35 -13.39
C LYS A 617 48.40 -65.36 -12.38
N SER A 618 47.56 -66.17 -11.74
CA SER A 618 47.91 -67.20 -10.80
C SER A 618 47.18 -68.49 -11.01
N ARG A 619 47.84 -69.60 -10.72
CA ARG A 619 47.26 -70.94 -10.82
C ARG A 619 46.75 -71.28 -12.25
N ILE A 620 47.62 -71.09 -13.23
CA ILE A 620 47.36 -71.57 -14.59
C ILE A 620 47.62 -73.07 -14.62
N SER A 621 46.61 -73.80 -14.94
CA SER A 621 46.81 -75.25 -15.19
C SER A 621 47.67 -75.39 -16.44
N GLN A 622 48.66 -76.34 -16.40
CA GLN A 622 49.42 -76.61 -17.65
C GLN A 622 48.44 -77.20 -18.65
N PRO A 623 48.55 -76.79 -19.90
CA PRO A 623 47.74 -77.39 -20.95
C PRO A 623 48.01 -78.88 -20.97
N PHE A 624 47.04 -79.67 -21.27
CA PHE A 624 47.13 -81.13 -21.43
C PHE A 624 48.34 -81.46 -22.24
N GLN A 625 49.31 -82.11 -21.53
CA GLN A 625 50.51 -82.55 -22.21
C GLN A 625 50.27 -83.93 -22.86
N LEU A 626 50.54 -84.07 -24.11
CA LEU A 626 50.33 -85.32 -24.88
C LEU A 626 51.10 -86.45 -24.28
N SER A 627 52.10 -86.16 -23.45
CA SER A 627 52.93 -87.15 -22.70
C SER A 627 52.11 -87.94 -21.69
N SER A 628 50.90 -87.51 -21.35
CA SER A 628 49.99 -88.28 -20.39
C SER A 628 49.05 -89.22 -21.11
N ILE A 629 49.06 -89.30 -22.43
CA ILE A 629 48.30 -90.30 -23.20
C ILE A 629 49.12 -91.61 -23.20
N PRO A 630 48.51 -92.70 -22.73
CA PRO A 630 49.18 -94.02 -22.86
C PRO A 630 49.53 -94.32 -24.31
N ALA A 631 50.67 -94.91 -24.57
CA ALA A 631 51.08 -95.22 -25.90
C ALA A 631 49.99 -96.07 -26.60
N PRO A 632 49.63 -95.66 -27.84
CA PRO A 632 48.57 -96.39 -28.58
C PRO A 632 49.01 -97.91 -28.77
N PRO A 633 48.05 -98.82 -28.76
CA PRO A 633 48.29 -100.18 -29.06
C PRO A 633 49.14 -100.42 -30.31
N SER A 634 49.99 -101.42 -30.32
CA SER A 634 50.95 -101.71 -31.40
C SER A 634 50.32 -101.89 -32.80
N SER A 635 49.02 -101.93 -32.82
CA SER A 635 48.16 -102.09 -34.05
C SER A 635 47.88 -100.77 -34.84
N ILE A 636 48.35 -99.61 -34.35
CA ILE A 636 48.19 -98.36 -35.01
C ILE A 636 49.44 -97.95 -35.75
N PRO A 637 49.49 -97.57 -37.04
CA PRO A 637 50.68 -97.18 -37.74
C PRO A 637 51.43 -96.04 -37.01
N VAL A 638 52.79 -96.11 -36.96
CA VAL A 638 53.68 -95.20 -36.26
C VAL A 638 53.45 -93.71 -36.66
N GLU A 639 53.06 -93.53 -37.87
CA GLU A 639 52.77 -92.16 -38.40
C GLU A 639 51.50 -91.43 -37.83
N PHE A 640 50.56 -92.18 -37.37
CA PHE A 640 49.33 -91.64 -36.80
C PHE A 640 49.49 -90.79 -35.49
N PRO A 641 50.30 -91.26 -34.51
CA PRO A 641 50.63 -90.44 -33.35
C PRO A 641 51.40 -89.17 -33.68
N ALA A 642 52.35 -89.24 -34.70
CA ALA A 642 53.11 -88.07 -35.13
C ALA A 642 52.15 -87.05 -35.82
N TYR A 643 51.24 -87.51 -36.68
CA TYR A 643 50.25 -86.63 -37.31
C TYR A 643 49.28 -86.02 -36.29
N MET A 644 48.81 -86.80 -35.39
CA MET A 644 47.95 -86.26 -34.28
C MET A 644 48.72 -85.30 -33.41
N GLY A 645 50.01 -85.57 -33.14
CA GLY A 645 50.85 -84.60 -32.43
C GLY A 645 51.05 -83.27 -33.20
N GLN A 646 51.23 -83.35 -34.55
CA GLN A 646 51.23 -82.12 -35.35
C GLN A 646 49.88 -81.41 -35.40
N LEU A 647 48.78 -82.16 -35.51
CA LEU A 647 47.44 -81.57 -35.48
C LEU A 647 47.16 -80.93 -34.16
N PHE A 648 47.55 -81.56 -33.03
CA PHE A 648 47.36 -80.93 -31.71
C PHE A 648 48.29 -79.76 -31.47
N SER A 649 49.47 -79.75 -32.02
CA SER A 649 50.40 -78.60 -31.95
C SER A 649 49.88 -77.41 -32.76
N MET A 650 49.17 -77.70 -33.87
CA MET A 650 48.49 -76.63 -34.66
C MET A 650 47.19 -76.02 -33.92
N VAL A 651 46.66 -76.84 -33.03
CA VAL A 651 45.42 -76.48 -32.29
C VAL A 651 45.72 -76.04 -30.89
N SER A 652 46.99 -76.20 -30.40
CA SER A 652 47.30 -75.69 -29.06
C SER A 652 47.16 -74.15 -29.02
N PRO A 653 46.12 -73.57 -28.39
CA PRO A 653 46.08 -72.17 -28.32
C PRO A 653 47.25 -71.66 -27.47
N SER A 654 48.14 -70.81 -28.03
CA SER A 654 49.11 -70.07 -27.27
C SER A 654 48.30 -69.29 -26.17
N LEU A 655 48.82 -69.28 -24.96
CA LEU A 655 48.24 -68.42 -23.95
C LEU A 655 48.30 -66.96 -24.47
N PRO A 656 47.25 -66.24 -24.44
CA PRO A 656 47.26 -64.87 -24.89
C PRO A 656 48.32 -64.07 -24.12
N ASP A 657 49.02 -63.20 -24.78
CA ASP A 657 50.00 -62.27 -24.19
C ASP A 657 49.38 -61.54 -23.06
N ASN A 658 50.17 -60.98 -22.14
CA ASN A 658 49.62 -60.15 -21.02
C ASN A 658 49.10 -58.81 -21.52
N ASN A 659 49.48 -58.40 -22.70
CA ASN A 659 49.09 -57.18 -23.37
C ASN A 659 48.30 -57.54 -24.62
N ASP A 660 47.16 -56.92 -24.72
CA ASP A 660 46.29 -56.97 -25.89
C ASP A 660 45.84 -55.59 -26.29
N TRP A 661 45.79 -55.28 -27.55
CA TRP A 661 45.29 -54.01 -28.06
C TRP A 661 44.51 -54.23 -29.35
N SER A 662 43.52 -53.36 -29.55
CA SER A 662 42.78 -53.31 -30.81
C SER A 662 42.45 -51.89 -31.16
N VAL A 663 42.47 -51.57 -32.47
CA VAL A 663 42.01 -50.28 -33.02
C VAL A 663 41.16 -50.62 -34.24
N GLY A 664 40.04 -49.97 -34.34
CA GLY A 664 39.11 -50.24 -35.45
C GLY A 664 38.08 -49.19 -35.70
N LEU A 665 37.42 -49.35 -36.81
CA LEU A 665 36.20 -48.65 -37.18
C LEU A 665 35.04 -49.64 -37.18
N GLN A 666 33.94 -49.24 -36.53
CA GLN A 666 32.72 -50.03 -36.47
C GLN A 666 31.64 -49.29 -37.26
N LEU A 667 31.07 -49.95 -38.25
CA LEU A 667 29.88 -49.49 -38.97
C LEU A 667 28.73 -50.39 -38.59
N SER A 668 27.65 -49.80 -38.07
CA SER A 668 26.44 -50.51 -37.66
C SER A 668 25.24 -49.95 -38.41
N LEU A 669 24.55 -50.78 -39.14
CA LEU A 669 23.29 -50.46 -39.83
C LEU A 669 22.26 -51.54 -39.44
N ASN A 670 21.13 -51.08 -38.93
CA ASN A 670 20.02 -51.97 -38.58
C ASN A 670 19.17 -52.24 -39.85
N ILE A 671 19.21 -53.45 -40.34
CA ILE A 671 18.52 -53.86 -41.58
C ILE A 671 17.08 -54.29 -41.31
N SER A 672 16.80 -54.79 -40.12
CA SER A 672 15.45 -55.21 -39.70
C SER A 672 15.31 -55.16 -38.17
N ASP A 673 14.28 -54.52 -37.70
CA ASP A 673 13.94 -54.36 -36.27
C ASP A 673 12.54 -54.86 -35.91
N GLY A 674 11.95 -55.72 -36.74
CA GLY A 674 10.61 -56.25 -36.51
C GLY A 674 9.51 -55.16 -36.60
N PHE A 675 9.66 -54.17 -37.52
CA PHE A 675 8.77 -53.02 -37.74
C PHE A 675 8.78 -52.00 -36.59
N ALA A 676 9.68 -52.07 -35.61
CA ALA A 676 9.75 -51.10 -34.50
C ALA A 676 9.93 -49.69 -34.98
N THR A 677 10.77 -49.45 -36.00
CA THR A 677 10.94 -48.11 -36.61
C THR A 677 9.65 -47.61 -37.29
N SER A 678 8.89 -48.46 -38.00
CA SER A 678 7.61 -48.10 -38.63
C SER A 678 6.56 -47.72 -37.57
N TYR A 679 6.46 -48.46 -36.51
CA TYR A 679 5.53 -48.12 -35.40
C TYR A 679 5.99 -46.82 -34.64
N SER A 680 7.29 -46.63 -34.52
CA SER A 680 7.84 -45.41 -33.93
C SER A 680 7.56 -44.18 -34.79
N GLU A 681 7.62 -44.30 -36.12
CA GLU A 681 7.19 -43.27 -37.06
C GLU A 681 5.71 -42.92 -36.90
N GLN A 682 4.81 -43.93 -36.90
CA GLN A 682 3.39 -43.72 -36.72
C GLN A 682 3.07 -43.07 -35.37
N LYS A 683 3.78 -43.47 -34.33
CA LYS A 683 3.69 -42.85 -33.01
C LYS A 683 4.09 -41.40 -33.08
N ALA A 684 5.23 -41.07 -33.65
CA ALA A 684 5.75 -39.70 -33.78
C ALA A 684 4.79 -38.78 -34.57
N VAL A 685 4.16 -39.32 -35.65
CA VAL A 685 3.13 -38.58 -36.42
C VAL A 685 1.91 -38.30 -35.54
N SER A 686 1.47 -39.29 -34.75
CA SER A 686 0.34 -39.11 -33.86
C SER A 686 0.61 -38.07 -32.76
N GLU A 687 1.82 -38.05 -32.20
CA GLU A 687 2.28 -37.04 -31.23
C GLU A 687 2.34 -35.64 -31.85
N LEU A 688 2.76 -35.51 -33.11
CA LEU A 688 2.71 -34.26 -33.85
C LEU A 688 1.29 -33.74 -34.05
N ASN A 689 0.38 -34.61 -34.42
CA ASN A 689 -1.04 -34.26 -34.58
C ASN A 689 -1.63 -33.83 -33.21
N GLN A 690 -1.26 -34.50 -32.11
CA GLN A 690 -1.65 -34.12 -30.75
C GLN A 690 -1.17 -32.68 -30.43
N LEU A 691 0.10 -32.36 -30.73
CA LEU A 691 0.67 -31.03 -30.50
C LEU A 691 -0.04 -29.97 -31.37
N ASP A 692 -0.42 -30.27 -32.62
CA ASP A 692 -1.19 -29.36 -33.47
C ASP A 692 -2.57 -29.03 -32.87
N TYR A 693 -3.29 -30.06 -32.38
CA TYR A 693 -4.55 -29.84 -31.67
C TYR A 693 -4.35 -29.05 -30.37
N GLN A 694 -3.28 -29.31 -29.62
CA GLN A 694 -2.96 -28.52 -28.41
C GLN A 694 -2.67 -27.06 -28.77
N LYS A 695 -1.90 -26.78 -29.83
CA LYS A 695 -1.64 -25.44 -30.35
C LYS A 695 -2.94 -24.70 -30.72
N LYS A 696 -3.84 -25.37 -31.45
CA LYS A 696 -5.15 -24.80 -31.79
C LYS A 696 -5.98 -24.48 -30.54
N SER A 697 -6.04 -25.43 -29.60
CA SER A 697 -6.75 -25.21 -28.32
C SER A 697 -6.17 -24.06 -27.50
N VAL A 698 -4.85 -23.91 -27.47
CA VAL A 698 -4.20 -22.78 -26.76
C VAL A 698 -4.51 -21.46 -27.47
N ALA A 699 -4.50 -21.42 -28.80
CA ALA A 699 -4.86 -20.22 -29.55
C ALA A 699 -6.31 -19.80 -29.29
N GLU A 700 -7.25 -20.75 -29.24
CA GLU A 700 -8.65 -20.48 -28.87
C GLU A 700 -8.78 -19.97 -27.43
N LYS A 701 -8.07 -20.57 -26.48
CA LYS A 701 -8.05 -20.12 -25.07
C LYS A 701 -7.51 -18.70 -24.94
N ILE A 702 -6.46 -18.33 -25.68
CA ILE A 702 -5.92 -16.96 -25.71
C ILE A 702 -6.95 -16.00 -26.27
N ALA A 703 -7.57 -16.34 -27.41
CA ALA A 703 -8.60 -15.52 -28.00
C ALA A 703 -9.81 -15.32 -27.07
N LEU A 704 -10.26 -16.39 -26.41
CA LEU A 704 -11.33 -16.32 -25.42
C LEU A 704 -10.93 -15.44 -24.22
N ARG A 705 -9.72 -15.64 -23.70
CA ARG A 705 -9.23 -14.86 -22.56
C ARG A 705 -9.16 -13.37 -22.88
N ILE A 706 -8.62 -13.00 -24.04
CA ILE A 706 -8.53 -11.58 -24.43
C ILE A 706 -9.94 -10.98 -24.58
N ARG A 707 -10.88 -11.69 -25.18
CA ARG A 707 -12.28 -11.24 -25.30
C ARG A 707 -12.92 -11.07 -23.91
N TYR A 708 -12.71 -12.02 -23.00
CA TYR A 708 -13.20 -11.94 -21.62
C TYR A 708 -12.63 -10.74 -20.88
N GLU A 709 -11.31 -10.54 -20.96
CA GLU A 709 -10.66 -9.41 -20.27
C GLU A 709 -11.08 -8.05 -20.89
N MET A 710 -11.34 -8.01 -22.20
CA MET A 710 -11.87 -6.81 -22.86
C MET A 710 -13.29 -6.48 -22.38
N GLU A 711 -14.18 -7.45 -22.26
CA GLU A 711 -15.52 -7.24 -21.70
C GLU A 711 -15.47 -6.80 -20.24
N THR A 712 -14.57 -7.38 -19.45
CA THR A 712 -14.32 -6.98 -18.06
C THR A 712 -13.80 -5.55 -17.99
N LEU A 713 -12.86 -5.18 -18.84
CA LEU A 713 -12.30 -3.83 -18.93
C LEU A 713 -13.36 -2.79 -19.31
N LYS A 714 -14.21 -3.12 -20.29
CA LYS A 714 -15.34 -2.26 -20.70
C LYS A 714 -16.32 -2.04 -19.54
N ALA A 715 -16.72 -3.11 -18.86
CA ALA A 715 -17.61 -3.02 -17.70
C ALA A 715 -17.01 -2.18 -16.57
N ALA A 716 -15.72 -2.34 -16.27
CA ALA A 716 -15.01 -1.58 -15.25
C ALA A 716 -14.88 -0.09 -15.66
N TYR A 717 -14.62 0.20 -16.94
CA TYR A 717 -14.53 1.56 -17.45
C TYR A 717 -15.85 2.33 -17.29
N PHE A 718 -16.97 1.74 -17.69
CA PHE A 718 -18.29 2.33 -17.46
C PHE A 718 -18.64 2.39 -15.97
N GLY A 719 -18.20 1.40 -15.19
CA GLY A 719 -18.36 1.37 -13.74
C GLY A 719 -17.78 2.58 -13.05
N ILE A 720 -16.61 3.07 -13.48
CA ILE A 720 -16.00 4.29 -12.93
C ILE A 720 -16.88 5.51 -13.16
N GLN A 721 -17.41 5.69 -14.37
CA GLN A 721 -18.23 6.85 -14.69
C GLN A 721 -19.52 6.86 -13.86
N GLN A 722 -20.21 5.72 -13.77
CA GLN A 722 -21.45 5.61 -13.01
C GLN A 722 -21.22 5.73 -11.50
N SER A 723 -20.19 5.07 -10.96
CA SER A 723 -19.88 5.15 -9.53
C SER A 723 -19.49 6.55 -9.09
N LYS A 724 -18.83 7.35 -9.94
CA LYS A 724 -18.52 8.75 -9.66
C LYS A 724 -19.79 9.61 -9.55
N ILE A 725 -20.75 9.41 -10.46
CA ILE A 725 -22.05 10.10 -10.42
C ILE A 725 -22.80 9.73 -9.14
N GLU A 726 -22.84 8.44 -8.81
CA GLU A 726 -23.46 7.93 -7.58
C GLU A 726 -22.83 8.52 -6.33
N GLN A 727 -21.48 8.54 -6.28
CA GLN A 727 -20.70 9.10 -5.19
C GLN A 727 -21.00 10.60 -4.99
N GLU A 728 -21.00 11.39 -6.06
CA GLU A 728 -21.30 12.83 -5.97
C GLU A 728 -22.73 13.07 -5.50
N ALA A 729 -23.71 12.32 -5.98
CA ALA A 729 -25.10 12.42 -5.58
C ALA A 729 -25.30 12.03 -4.12
N ALA A 730 -24.71 10.92 -3.68
CA ALA A 730 -24.79 10.44 -2.29
C ALA A 730 -24.14 11.41 -1.31
N GLN A 731 -22.96 11.96 -1.63
CA GLN A 731 -22.27 12.95 -0.81
C GLN A 731 -23.05 14.28 -0.70
N LYS A 732 -23.65 14.75 -1.78
CA LYS A 732 -24.53 15.93 -1.76
C LYS A 732 -25.77 15.67 -0.90
N THR A 733 -26.41 14.49 -1.03
CA THR A 733 -27.55 14.09 -0.22
C THR A 733 -27.19 14.06 1.26
N LEU A 734 -26.06 13.42 1.61
CA LEU A 734 -25.58 13.36 3.00
C LEU A 734 -25.40 14.74 3.60
N LYS A 735 -24.82 15.68 2.85
CA LYS A 735 -24.64 17.05 3.30
C LYS A 735 -25.98 17.74 3.60
N ILE A 736 -26.96 17.62 2.71
CA ILE A 736 -28.30 18.21 2.88
C ILE A 736 -29.02 17.60 4.08
N VAL A 737 -28.96 16.28 4.22
CA VAL A 737 -29.61 15.54 5.32
C VAL A 737 -28.94 15.86 6.67
N THR A 738 -27.59 16.00 6.70
CA THR A 738 -26.86 16.39 7.91
C THR A 738 -27.27 17.79 8.37
N ASP A 739 -27.37 18.75 7.44
CA ASP A 739 -27.83 20.11 7.74
C ASP A 739 -29.28 20.15 8.26
N ALA A 740 -30.18 19.35 7.68
CA ALA A 740 -31.56 19.24 8.10
C ALA A 740 -31.72 18.55 9.48
N TYR A 741 -30.94 17.48 9.73
CA TYR A 741 -30.90 16.80 11.02
C TYR A 741 -30.37 17.72 12.13
N SER A 742 -29.31 18.47 11.88
CA SER A 742 -28.74 19.38 12.87
C SER A 742 -29.73 20.46 13.32
N ARG A 743 -30.68 20.85 12.44
CA ARG A 743 -31.78 21.79 12.73
C ARG A 743 -33.04 21.13 13.27
N GLY A 744 -33.05 19.80 13.45
CA GLY A 744 -34.20 19.06 13.95
C GLY A 744 -35.31 18.80 12.91
N ALA A 745 -35.07 19.07 11.62
CA ALA A 745 -36.08 18.91 10.56
C ALA A 745 -36.20 17.47 10.05
N LEU A 746 -35.18 16.65 10.26
CA LEU A 746 -35.14 15.24 9.86
C LEU A 746 -34.76 14.34 11.06
N SER A 747 -35.16 13.06 10.97
CA SER A 747 -34.84 12.07 12.00
C SER A 747 -33.44 11.50 11.86
N ILE A 748 -32.92 10.87 12.91
CA ILE A 748 -31.66 10.13 12.91
C ILE A 748 -31.66 9.04 11.82
N LEU A 749 -32.79 8.38 11.58
CA LEU A 749 -32.88 7.32 10.56
C LEU A 749 -32.54 7.81 9.16
N ASN A 750 -33.06 9.02 8.80
CA ASN A 750 -32.73 9.64 7.52
C ASN A 750 -31.24 9.94 7.39
N LEU A 751 -30.60 10.40 8.49
CA LEU A 751 -29.16 10.71 8.49
C LEU A 751 -28.32 9.42 8.38
N MET A 752 -28.69 8.37 9.14
CA MET A 752 -27.99 7.08 9.07
C MET A 752 -28.11 6.43 7.69
N ASP A 753 -29.28 6.48 7.06
CA ASP A 753 -29.49 5.97 5.70
C ASP A 753 -28.66 6.73 4.65
N ALA A 754 -28.67 8.07 4.72
CA ALA A 754 -27.85 8.91 3.86
C ALA A 754 -26.35 8.66 4.06
N GLN A 755 -25.91 8.45 5.29
CA GLN A 755 -24.52 8.15 5.60
C GLN A 755 -24.09 6.76 5.13
N ALA A 756 -24.92 5.75 5.33
CA ALA A 756 -24.68 4.39 4.81
C ALA A 756 -24.63 4.38 3.27
N SER A 757 -25.50 5.16 2.62
CA SER A 757 -25.51 5.32 1.15
C SER A 757 -24.24 6.00 0.64
N ALA A 758 -23.78 7.07 1.31
CA ALA A 758 -22.56 7.77 0.96
C ALA A 758 -21.32 6.87 1.14
N LEU A 759 -21.22 6.16 2.27
CA LEU A 759 -20.16 5.19 2.51
C LEU A 759 -20.09 4.10 1.43
N ARG A 760 -21.25 3.54 1.07
CA ARG A 760 -21.34 2.51 0.03
C ARG A 760 -20.90 3.07 -1.33
N ALA A 761 -21.33 4.26 -1.69
CA ALA A 761 -20.95 4.91 -2.94
C ALA A 761 -19.44 5.20 -3.01
N ASP A 762 -18.82 5.64 -1.91
CA ASP A 762 -17.37 5.83 -1.82
C ASP A 762 -16.60 4.51 -2.03
N GLN A 763 -17.08 3.42 -1.40
CA GLN A 763 -16.48 2.09 -1.57
C GLN A 763 -16.63 1.56 -2.99
N ILE A 764 -17.80 1.73 -3.62
CA ILE A 764 -18.05 1.32 -5.01
C ILE A 764 -17.13 2.10 -5.96
N SER A 765 -16.96 3.41 -5.75
CA SER A 765 -16.09 4.26 -6.58
C SER A 765 -14.63 3.80 -6.52
N VAL A 766 -14.12 3.51 -5.32
CA VAL A 766 -12.75 2.99 -5.15
C VAL A 766 -12.60 1.62 -5.80
N ASN A 767 -13.56 0.71 -5.59
CA ASN A 767 -13.50 -0.63 -6.19
C ASN A 767 -13.49 -0.54 -7.72
N ALA A 768 -14.39 0.24 -8.32
CA ALA A 768 -14.45 0.41 -9.77
C ALA A 768 -13.14 0.93 -10.37
N TYR A 769 -12.48 1.87 -9.68
CA TYR A 769 -11.18 2.39 -10.11
C TYR A 769 -10.09 1.33 -10.15
N TYR A 770 -9.97 0.54 -9.07
CA TYR A 770 -8.94 -0.50 -9.01
C TYR A 770 -9.31 -1.74 -9.84
N ASP A 771 -10.60 -2.04 -10.04
CA ASP A 771 -11.04 -3.11 -10.94
C ASP A 771 -10.64 -2.80 -12.39
N LEU A 772 -10.73 -1.54 -12.83
CA LEU A 772 -10.24 -1.14 -14.15
C LEU A 772 -8.73 -1.34 -14.28
N LEU A 773 -7.94 -0.91 -13.29
CA LEU A 773 -6.48 -1.07 -13.31
C LEU A 773 -6.08 -2.56 -13.30
N ILE A 774 -6.73 -3.37 -12.47
CA ILE A 774 -6.47 -4.82 -12.39
C ILE A 774 -6.87 -5.50 -13.71
N GLY A 775 -8.04 -5.20 -14.26
CA GLY A 775 -8.51 -5.71 -15.55
C GLY A 775 -7.55 -5.34 -16.69
N TYR A 776 -7.03 -4.12 -16.66
CA TYR A 776 -6.01 -3.69 -17.62
C TYR A 776 -4.71 -4.50 -17.52
N MET A 777 -4.20 -4.78 -16.31
CA MET A 777 -3.02 -5.62 -16.11
C MET A 777 -3.28 -7.08 -16.56
N GLN A 778 -4.48 -7.59 -16.36
CA GLN A 778 -4.88 -8.92 -16.81
C GLN A 778 -4.98 -9.00 -18.33
N LEU A 779 -5.50 -7.96 -18.98
CA LEU A 779 -5.51 -7.85 -20.43
C LEU A 779 -4.08 -7.84 -21.01
N GLN A 780 -3.17 -7.08 -20.44
CA GLN A 780 -1.76 -7.07 -20.84
C GLN A 780 -1.12 -8.45 -20.71
N ARG A 781 -1.42 -9.18 -19.62
CA ARG A 781 -0.99 -10.57 -19.48
C ARG A 781 -1.59 -11.47 -20.59
N ALA A 782 -2.86 -11.30 -20.91
CA ALA A 782 -3.51 -12.09 -21.96
C ALA A 782 -2.90 -11.84 -23.33
N ILE A 783 -2.49 -10.61 -23.64
CA ILE A 783 -1.78 -10.22 -24.85
C ILE A 783 -0.30 -10.68 -24.84
N GLY A 784 0.28 -10.90 -23.65
CA GLY A 784 1.67 -11.30 -23.48
C GLY A 784 2.67 -10.15 -23.49
N LYS A 785 2.20 -8.91 -23.29
CA LYS A 785 3.03 -7.69 -23.27
C LYS A 785 2.56 -6.74 -22.17
N TYR A 786 3.50 -6.17 -21.42
CA TYR A 786 3.21 -5.14 -20.40
C TYR A 786 3.77 -3.79 -20.84
N ASP A 787 2.94 -2.75 -20.81
CA ASP A 787 3.30 -1.39 -21.21
C ASP A 787 4.48 -0.82 -20.45
N LEU A 788 4.57 -1.20 -19.14
CA LEU A 788 5.62 -0.75 -18.23
C LEU A 788 7.04 -1.16 -18.68
N PHE A 789 7.15 -2.21 -19.51
CA PHE A 789 8.43 -2.70 -20.06
C PHE A 789 8.70 -2.26 -21.50
N LEU A 790 7.70 -1.63 -22.15
CA LEU A 790 7.87 -1.15 -23.52
C LEU A 790 8.63 0.18 -23.53
N THR A 791 9.47 0.36 -24.54
CA THR A 791 10.05 1.67 -24.82
C THR A 791 8.96 2.65 -25.32
N PRO A 792 9.19 3.96 -25.25
CA PRO A 792 8.25 4.94 -25.80
C PRO A 792 7.93 4.71 -27.29
N GLU A 793 8.93 4.27 -28.06
CA GLU A 793 8.81 3.96 -29.48
C GLU A 793 7.93 2.73 -29.72
N GLU A 794 8.13 1.65 -28.96
CA GLU A 794 7.32 0.43 -29.03
C GLU A 794 5.86 0.71 -28.63
N ARG A 795 5.64 1.50 -27.57
CA ARG A 795 4.29 1.94 -27.18
C ARG A 795 3.61 2.75 -28.29
N SER A 796 4.33 3.70 -28.89
CA SER A 796 3.82 4.49 -30.00
C SER A 796 3.50 3.62 -31.22
N GLN A 797 4.32 2.62 -31.52
CA GLN A 797 4.12 1.71 -32.63
C GLN A 797 2.88 0.83 -32.43
N ILE A 798 2.68 0.27 -31.23
CA ILE A 798 1.51 -0.54 -30.89
C ILE A 798 0.24 0.34 -30.95
N THR A 799 0.29 1.52 -30.34
CA THR A 799 -0.82 2.47 -30.31
C THR A 799 -1.18 2.92 -31.74
N GLY A 800 -0.18 3.29 -32.54
CA GLY A 800 -0.38 3.68 -33.93
C GLY A 800 -0.90 2.53 -34.80
N GLY A 801 -0.41 1.32 -34.59
CA GLY A 801 -0.87 0.11 -35.30
C GLY A 801 -2.37 -0.17 -34.98
N LEU A 802 -2.76 -0.07 -33.72
CA LEU A 802 -4.14 -0.24 -33.27
C LEU A 802 -5.07 0.82 -33.89
N ILE A 803 -4.68 2.10 -33.82
CA ILE A 803 -5.46 3.20 -34.39
C ILE A 803 -5.64 3.03 -35.87
N ASN A 804 -4.56 2.75 -36.60
CA ASN A 804 -4.59 2.54 -38.06
C ASN A 804 -5.47 1.34 -38.43
N PHE A 805 -5.41 0.26 -37.70
CA PHE A 805 -6.26 -0.93 -37.93
C PHE A 805 -7.75 -0.59 -37.80
N ILE A 806 -8.14 0.09 -36.71
CA ILE A 806 -9.53 0.48 -36.47
C ILE A 806 -10.00 1.45 -37.58
N GLU A 807 -9.24 2.51 -37.84
CA GLU A 807 -9.62 3.52 -38.89
C GLU A 807 -9.71 2.93 -40.27
N SER A 808 -8.85 1.97 -40.62
CA SER A 808 -8.88 1.32 -41.92
C SER A 808 -10.10 0.42 -42.13
N LYS A 809 -10.57 -0.21 -41.05
CA LYS A 809 -11.75 -1.10 -41.07
C LYS A 809 -13.06 -0.39 -40.85
N ALA A 810 -13.07 0.68 -40.04
CA ALA A 810 -14.28 1.50 -39.82
C ALA A 810 -14.69 2.32 -41.04
N ARG A 811 -13.79 2.50 -42.01
CA ARG A 811 -14.10 3.16 -43.33
C ARG A 811 -14.66 2.19 -44.36
N ARG A 812 -14.65 0.90 -44.13
CA ARG A 812 -15.26 -0.14 -44.98
C ARG A 812 -16.62 -0.56 -44.40
#